data_371971e89d977d644e23d8c84700853d
#
_entry.id   371971e89d977d644e23d8c84700853d
#
_cell.length_a   1.000
_cell.length_b   1.000
_cell.length_c   1.000
_cell.angle_alpha   90.00
_cell.angle_beta   90.00
_cell.angle_gamma   90.00
#
_symmetry.space_group_name_H-M   'P 1'
#
loop_
_entity.id
_entity.type
_entity.pdbx_description
1 polymer ?
#
loop_
_entity_poly.entity_id
_entity_poly.type
_entity_poly.pdbx_seq_one_letter_code
_entity_poly.pdbx_strand_id
1 'polypeptide(L)'
;MSPSPRSESPRPEHLGTRSGPDGTARAANADSADTPAHSHPADTTDRPTRPARPDGSDWSLAGARLLAKMLGELSYEGVLSPEPDDTPEPDDTPEPDDTPEPDDALPEPPDTLPGRPDGTPAVQGPAAAYRLPLTDDVTCCFRARRGAYGHWRVDPDSVTPFQDPLRFLALAHDTVLGLSGDTTGHLLRELLATLAADTRLQAGALSAADLADLDYAALEGHQTGHPWLIANKGRLGFSASDAALWAPEARIPRRLPWIAVHRDLAHYRAVPALATPERLYAEELAPGTRAAFARTVADHGRDPAGYLWLPVHPWQWDETVAPLFAPSLADGSIILLPTDNDLRLPQQSVRTFLNTSRPDARTVKLPLSVLNTLVWRGLPTERTLAAPAVTAWVQALRDEDDFLRDETRVILLGETASVTVEHPLYDRLPGVPYQYKELLGCIWREPLGPALAPGERARTLAALLHTDPAGRSFTAELVRRSGLAPADWLCRLFAALLPPLLRFLYRYGTVFSPHGENAIVVFDDNDVPTRLAVKDFVDDINISAVPLPEHGSMPADVREVLLTEPPGFLTQFIHSGLFVGVFRYLAPLCEEQLGVPEAAFWSLVRAEIVRHHERFPRMKDRYETFDLLTPRIERLCLNRNRLHLDGYRDRPERPHAAVHGTVPNPLHIP
;
A
#
# COMPACT_ATOMS: atom_id res chain seq x y z
N MET A 1 0.89 -40.16 -43.49
CA MET A 1 2.04 -40.44 -44.37
C MET A 1 3.28 -40.01 -43.63
N SER A 2 4.16 -40.94 -43.59
CA SER A 2 5.33 -41.10 -42.71
C SER A 2 6.49 -40.10 -42.86
N PRO A 3 7.50 -40.22 -42.00
CA PRO A 3 8.23 -39.10 -41.38
C PRO A 3 9.73 -39.01 -41.80
N SER A 4 10.37 -38.01 -41.16
CA SER A 4 11.83 -37.92 -40.89
C SER A 4 12.75 -37.27 -41.94
N PRO A 5 13.99 -36.83 -41.59
CA PRO A 5 14.77 -37.18 -40.41
C PRO A 5 15.52 -36.03 -39.68
N ARG A 6 16.06 -36.39 -38.53
CA ARG A 6 16.98 -35.66 -37.64
C ARG A 6 18.32 -35.33 -38.28
N SER A 7 18.92 -34.18 -37.88
CA SER A 7 20.35 -33.94 -38.00
C SER A 7 20.97 -33.61 -36.63
N GLU A 8 21.97 -34.37 -36.29
CA GLU A 8 22.78 -34.30 -35.08
C GLU A 8 23.77 -33.12 -35.13
N SER A 9 24.01 -32.52 -33.97
CA SER A 9 25.09 -31.54 -33.76
C SER A 9 26.30 -32.20 -33.12
N PRO A 10 27.54 -31.83 -33.48
CA PRO A 10 28.73 -32.37 -32.84
C PRO A 10 29.16 -31.55 -31.60
N ARG A 11 29.71 -32.25 -30.62
CA ARG A 11 30.39 -31.72 -29.43
C ARG A 11 31.79 -31.20 -29.79
N PRO A 12 32.34 -30.20 -29.08
CA PRO A 12 33.75 -29.87 -29.15
C PRO A 12 34.61 -30.65 -28.14
N GLU A 13 35.76 -31.03 -28.59
CA GLU A 13 36.80 -31.78 -27.88
C GLU A 13 37.65 -30.93 -26.94
N HIS A 14 38.24 -31.60 -25.94
CA HIS A 14 39.25 -31.13 -25.00
C HIS A 14 40.61 -30.89 -25.62
N LEU A 15 41.33 -29.83 -25.20
CA LEU A 15 42.79 -29.69 -25.23
C LEU A 15 43.14 -28.71 -24.08
N GLY A 16 43.88 -29.01 -23.05
CA GLY A 16 45.20 -29.61 -23.01
C GLY A 16 46.13 -28.59 -22.36
N THR A 17 46.49 -28.82 -21.08
CA THR A 17 47.40 -28.06 -20.20
C THR A 17 48.80 -27.91 -20.78
N ARG A 18 49.45 -26.75 -20.61
CA ARG A 18 50.94 -26.65 -20.41
C ARG A 18 51.33 -25.43 -19.58
N SER A 19 52.22 -25.68 -18.67
CA SER A 19 52.91 -24.85 -17.66
C SER A 19 54.00 -23.96 -18.22
N GLY A 20 54.23 -22.83 -17.53
CA GLY A 20 55.22 -21.77 -17.39
C GLY A 20 56.62 -21.89 -18.08
N PRO A 21 57.61 -21.03 -17.82
CA PRO A 21 57.85 -20.16 -16.66
C PRO A 21 58.40 -18.73 -16.94
N ASP A 22 58.52 -17.95 -15.85
CA ASP A 22 59.40 -16.79 -15.50
C ASP A 22 60.13 -15.92 -16.56
N GLY A 23 60.11 -14.61 -16.32
CA GLY A 23 61.01 -13.63 -16.90
C GLY A 23 60.79 -12.19 -16.51
N THR A 24 61.52 -11.75 -15.53
CA THR A 24 61.71 -10.36 -15.06
C THR A 24 62.26 -9.41 -16.15
N ALA A 25 61.80 -8.16 -16.23
CA ALA A 25 62.63 -6.93 -16.33
C ALA A 25 61.84 -5.63 -16.51
N ARG A 26 62.08 -4.71 -15.57
CA ARG A 26 62.32 -3.25 -15.60
C ARG A 26 61.73 -2.34 -16.68
N ALA A 27 61.01 -1.37 -16.16
CA ALA A 27 60.97 0.09 -16.32
C ALA A 27 61.37 0.77 -17.64
N ALA A 28 60.46 1.63 -18.12
CA ALA A 28 60.75 2.98 -18.61
C ALA A 28 59.52 3.87 -18.62
N ASN A 29 59.67 5.09 -18.10
CA ASN A 29 58.71 6.20 -18.08
C ASN A 29 58.32 6.64 -19.48
N ALA A 30 57.05 7.06 -19.64
CA ALA A 30 56.69 8.14 -20.55
C ALA A 30 55.38 8.79 -20.08
N ASP A 31 55.44 10.10 -20.01
CA ASP A 31 54.38 11.06 -19.73
C ASP A 31 53.11 10.77 -20.49
N SER A 32 51.98 10.89 -19.77
CA SER A 32 50.71 11.11 -20.45
C SER A 32 49.78 11.92 -19.56
N ALA A 33 49.24 12.95 -20.18
CA ALA A 33 48.35 13.98 -19.78
C ALA A 33 47.28 13.58 -18.75
N ASP A 34 47.13 14.45 -17.75
CA ASP A 34 46.03 14.57 -16.82
C ASP A 34 44.67 14.66 -17.57
N THR A 35 43.88 13.61 -17.46
CA THR A 35 42.43 13.68 -17.64
C THR A 35 41.85 13.81 -16.24
N PRO A 36 41.04 14.84 -15.92
CA PRO A 36 40.45 14.97 -14.61
C PRO A 36 39.49 13.80 -14.36
N ALA A 37 39.87 12.96 -13.42
CA ALA A 37 38.94 11.97 -12.85
C ALA A 37 37.78 12.74 -12.22
N HIS A 38 36.58 12.53 -12.78
CA HIS A 38 35.35 12.97 -12.15
C HIS A 38 35.21 12.20 -10.82
N SER A 39 35.67 12.88 -9.75
CA SER A 39 35.39 12.43 -8.39
C SER A 39 33.90 12.60 -8.13
N HIS A 40 33.20 11.49 -8.02
CA HIS A 40 31.87 11.44 -7.43
C HIS A 40 31.96 12.05 -6.02
N PRO A 41 31.11 13.02 -5.67
CA PRO A 41 30.90 13.36 -4.29
C PRO A 41 29.87 12.36 -3.72
N ALA A 42 30.26 11.11 -3.61
CA ALA A 42 29.57 10.20 -2.71
C ALA A 42 30.05 10.60 -1.31
N ASP A 43 29.16 11.22 -0.55
CA ASP A 43 29.34 11.41 0.89
C ASP A 43 29.50 10.01 1.52
N THR A 44 30.76 9.60 1.71
CA THR A 44 31.15 8.25 2.12
C THR A 44 30.93 7.97 3.60
N THR A 45 30.24 8.87 4.30
CA THR A 45 30.04 8.79 5.75
C THR A 45 28.80 8.03 6.19
N ASP A 46 27.94 7.56 5.26
CA ASP A 46 26.65 6.98 5.62
C ASP A 46 26.35 5.63 4.93
N ARG A 47 27.37 4.77 4.81
CA ARG A 47 27.06 3.34 4.56
C ARG A 47 26.38 2.80 5.81
N PRO A 48 25.13 2.27 5.68
CA PRO A 48 24.47 1.67 6.83
C PRO A 48 25.35 0.57 7.39
N THR A 49 25.49 0.56 8.70
CA THR A 49 25.99 -0.59 9.43
C THR A 49 25.28 -1.82 8.90
N ARG A 50 26.05 -2.87 8.60
CA ARG A 50 25.56 -4.16 8.13
C ARG A 50 24.26 -4.49 8.85
N PRO A 51 23.17 -4.90 8.15
CA PRO A 51 21.89 -5.18 8.82
C PRO A 51 22.14 -6.11 10.00
N ALA A 52 21.61 -5.74 11.17
CA ALA A 52 21.75 -6.52 12.38
C ALA A 52 21.20 -7.95 12.14
N ARG A 53 21.84 -8.93 12.74
CA ARG A 53 21.33 -10.31 12.70
C ARG A 53 19.94 -10.33 13.36
N PRO A 54 18.90 -10.90 12.71
CA PRO A 54 17.59 -11.05 13.33
C PRO A 54 17.70 -11.79 14.66
N ASP A 55 16.96 -11.32 15.68
CA ASP A 55 16.78 -12.09 16.90
C ASP A 55 15.90 -13.32 16.61
N GLY A 56 16.25 -14.47 17.19
CA GLY A 56 15.53 -15.72 16.92
C GLY A 56 14.10 -15.71 17.47
N SER A 57 13.85 -15.01 18.58
CA SER A 57 12.51 -14.89 19.17
C SER A 57 11.60 -14.01 18.35
N ASP A 58 12.10 -12.84 17.88
CA ASP A 58 11.36 -11.94 16.99
C ASP A 58 11.05 -12.59 15.65
N TRP A 59 11.99 -13.39 15.12
CA TRP A 59 11.78 -14.16 13.90
C TRP A 59 10.67 -15.20 14.04
N SER A 60 10.67 -15.96 15.15
CA SER A 60 9.65 -16.97 15.40
C SER A 60 8.27 -16.36 15.58
N LEU A 61 8.17 -15.24 16.29
CA LEU A 61 6.92 -14.51 16.49
C LEU A 61 6.38 -13.94 15.16
N ALA A 62 7.25 -13.33 14.36
CA ALA A 62 6.89 -12.84 13.02
C ALA A 62 6.44 -14.00 12.12
N GLY A 63 7.11 -15.16 12.21
CA GLY A 63 6.76 -16.38 11.47
C GLY A 63 5.37 -16.91 11.84
N ALA A 64 5.07 -17.07 13.12
CA ALA A 64 3.77 -17.53 13.58
C ALA A 64 2.62 -16.61 13.14
N ARG A 65 2.81 -15.29 13.29
CA ARG A 65 1.84 -14.28 12.83
C ARG A 65 1.64 -14.30 11.30
N LEU A 66 2.72 -14.46 10.55
CA LEU A 66 2.62 -14.54 9.08
C LEU A 66 1.92 -15.84 8.66
N LEU A 67 2.19 -16.97 9.28
CA LEU A 67 1.49 -18.23 8.99
C LEU A 67 0.00 -18.13 9.29
N ALA A 68 -0.38 -17.58 10.44
CA ALA A 68 -1.78 -17.36 10.78
C ALA A 68 -2.48 -16.45 9.75
N LYS A 69 -1.79 -15.39 9.30
CA LYS A 69 -2.27 -14.52 8.22
C LYS A 69 -2.42 -15.29 6.89
N MET A 70 -1.46 -16.13 6.52
CA MET A 70 -1.52 -16.96 5.31
C MET A 70 -2.73 -17.91 5.37
N LEU A 71 -2.90 -18.63 6.47
CA LEU A 71 -4.04 -19.53 6.66
C LEU A 71 -5.37 -18.77 6.57
N GLY A 72 -5.48 -17.61 7.21
CA GLY A 72 -6.68 -16.79 7.22
C GLY A 72 -7.02 -16.21 5.85
N GLU A 73 -6.09 -15.51 5.22
CA GLU A 73 -6.35 -14.79 3.98
C GLU A 73 -6.48 -15.70 2.76
N LEU A 74 -5.67 -16.77 2.68
CA LEU A 74 -5.81 -17.74 1.60
C LEU A 74 -7.10 -18.55 1.72
N SER A 75 -7.58 -18.83 2.95
CA SER A 75 -8.90 -19.43 3.19
C SER A 75 -10.04 -18.46 2.83
N TYR A 76 -9.91 -17.18 3.18
CA TYR A 76 -10.87 -16.15 2.75
C TYR A 76 -11.00 -16.09 1.23
N GLU A 77 -9.88 -16.15 0.51
CA GLU A 77 -9.86 -16.07 -0.95
C GLU A 77 -10.23 -17.41 -1.64
N GLY A 78 -10.44 -18.47 -0.87
CA GLY A 78 -10.77 -19.81 -1.39
C GLY A 78 -9.60 -20.47 -2.12
N VAL A 79 -8.38 -20.10 -1.79
CA VAL A 79 -7.14 -20.79 -2.21
C VAL A 79 -6.89 -22.00 -1.31
N LEU A 80 -7.17 -21.85 0.00
CA LEU A 80 -7.21 -22.96 0.95
C LEU A 80 -8.64 -23.33 1.28
N SER A 81 -8.87 -24.60 1.56
CA SER A 81 -10.17 -25.16 1.95
C SER A 81 -10.05 -25.99 3.23
N PRO A 82 -9.81 -25.35 4.40
CA PRO A 82 -9.74 -26.08 5.66
C PRO A 82 -11.08 -26.72 6.00
N GLU A 83 -11.02 -27.97 6.52
CA GLU A 83 -12.19 -28.71 7.00
C GLU A 83 -12.38 -28.47 8.50
N PRO A 84 -13.63 -28.38 8.99
CA PRO A 84 -13.88 -28.42 10.43
C PRO A 84 -13.24 -29.67 11.05
N ASP A 85 -12.66 -29.53 12.24
CA ASP A 85 -12.12 -30.64 13.02
C ASP A 85 -13.06 -30.92 14.20
N ASP A 86 -13.94 -31.90 14.02
CA ASP A 86 -14.91 -32.33 15.03
C ASP A 86 -14.30 -33.32 16.06
N THR A 87 -12.98 -33.50 16.05
CA THR A 87 -12.30 -34.36 17.01
C THR A 87 -12.46 -33.76 18.40
N PRO A 88 -13.07 -34.49 19.37
CA PRO A 88 -13.23 -33.96 20.74
C PRO A 88 -11.85 -33.70 21.33
N GLU A 89 -11.68 -32.51 21.91
CA GLU A 89 -10.47 -32.19 22.67
C GLU A 89 -10.33 -33.24 23.80
N PRO A 90 -9.12 -33.73 24.08
CA PRO A 90 -8.92 -34.55 25.30
C PRO A 90 -9.37 -33.72 26.50
N ASP A 91 -10.23 -34.31 27.29
CA ASP A 91 -10.86 -33.69 28.46
C ASP A 91 -9.77 -33.40 29.53
N ASP A 92 -9.11 -32.22 29.41
CA ASP A 92 -8.24 -31.69 30.45
C ASP A 92 -9.08 -30.97 31.54
N THR A 93 -10.12 -31.59 32.00
CA THR A 93 -10.76 -31.19 33.24
C THR A 93 -9.99 -31.82 34.41
N PRO A 94 -9.28 -31.02 35.22
CA PRO A 94 -8.83 -31.53 36.52
C PRO A 94 -10.10 -31.87 37.33
N GLU A 95 -10.10 -33.05 37.95
CA GLU A 95 -11.17 -33.42 38.90
C GLU A 95 -11.39 -32.30 39.91
N PRO A 96 -12.64 -31.96 40.24
CA PRO A 96 -12.91 -30.89 41.19
C PRO A 96 -12.41 -31.29 42.55
N ASP A 97 -11.44 -30.51 43.05
CA ASP A 97 -11.00 -30.55 44.43
C ASP A 97 -12.14 -29.99 45.33
N ASP A 98 -12.67 -30.83 46.20
CA ASP A 98 -13.74 -30.54 47.13
C ASP A 98 -13.27 -29.51 48.18
N THR A 99 -13.34 -28.22 47.88
CA THR A 99 -13.21 -27.14 48.86
C THR A 99 -14.46 -26.25 48.81
N PRO A 100 -15.11 -25.98 49.99
CA PRO A 100 -16.36 -25.21 50.01
C PRO A 100 -16.15 -23.72 49.73
N GLU A 101 -17.02 -23.16 48.90
CA GLU A 101 -17.07 -21.74 48.52
C GLU A 101 -17.37 -20.84 49.76
N PRO A 102 -16.81 -19.61 49.82
CA PRO A 102 -17.33 -18.55 50.64
C PRO A 102 -18.38 -17.72 49.86
N ASP A 103 -19.53 -17.63 50.48
CA ASP A 103 -20.66 -16.72 50.12
C ASP A 103 -20.18 -15.27 50.13
N ASP A 104 -20.08 -14.64 48.95
CA ASP A 104 -20.14 -13.18 48.79
C ASP A 104 -20.58 -12.83 47.36
N ALA A 105 -21.89 -12.73 47.19
CA ALA A 105 -22.52 -12.29 45.96
C ALA A 105 -22.43 -10.76 45.82
N LEU A 106 -21.70 -10.29 44.80
CA LEU A 106 -21.80 -8.91 44.31
C LEU A 106 -23.03 -8.78 43.36
N PRO A 107 -23.77 -7.67 43.37
CA PRO A 107 -24.97 -7.53 42.58
C PRO A 107 -24.70 -7.35 41.08
N GLU A 108 -25.51 -8.02 40.27
CA GLU A 108 -25.54 -7.90 38.81
C GLU A 108 -25.87 -6.49 38.37
N PRO A 109 -25.29 -5.98 37.29
CA PRO A 109 -25.65 -4.70 36.69
C PRO A 109 -27.00 -4.82 35.93
N PRO A 110 -27.78 -3.72 35.82
CA PRO A 110 -29.14 -3.75 35.31
C PRO A 110 -29.19 -4.03 33.81
N ASP A 111 -30.01 -5.03 33.45
CA ASP A 111 -30.50 -5.34 32.12
C ASP A 111 -31.33 -4.20 31.54
N THR A 112 -30.72 -3.38 30.63
CA THR A 112 -31.52 -2.56 29.68
C THR A 112 -30.70 -2.24 28.43
N LEU A 113 -30.62 -3.19 27.53
CA LEU A 113 -30.38 -2.93 26.09
C LEU A 113 -31.59 -3.43 25.30
N PRO A 114 -32.08 -2.66 24.29
CA PRO A 114 -33.30 -3.00 23.57
C PRO A 114 -33.13 -4.32 22.81
N GLY A 115 -34.21 -5.14 22.89
CA GLY A 115 -34.28 -6.49 22.36
C GLY A 115 -33.87 -6.61 20.89
N ARG A 116 -33.18 -7.68 20.58
CA ARG A 116 -32.83 -8.15 19.23
C ARG A 116 -34.08 -8.23 18.35
N PRO A 117 -34.08 -7.72 17.11
CA PRO A 117 -35.01 -8.17 16.09
C PRO A 117 -34.62 -9.59 15.67
N ASP A 118 -35.54 -10.52 15.81
CA ASP A 118 -35.41 -11.90 15.34
C ASP A 118 -35.12 -11.91 13.82
N GLY A 119 -34.00 -12.49 13.42
CA GLY A 119 -33.66 -12.72 12.01
C GLY A 119 -32.26 -12.31 11.56
N THR A 120 -31.40 -11.74 12.42
CA THR A 120 -30.02 -11.42 12.04
C THR A 120 -29.18 -12.70 12.06
N PRO A 121 -28.46 -13.09 10.96
CA PRO A 121 -27.53 -14.20 11.01
C PRO A 121 -26.47 -13.91 12.08
N ALA A 122 -26.19 -14.89 12.93
CA ALA A 122 -25.16 -14.81 13.96
C ALA A 122 -23.82 -14.50 13.28
N VAL A 123 -23.28 -13.30 13.47
CA VAL A 123 -22.04 -12.83 12.85
C VAL A 123 -20.82 -13.48 13.50
N GLN A 124 -20.98 -14.18 14.64
CA GLN A 124 -19.88 -14.88 15.31
C GLN A 124 -20.32 -16.20 15.94
N GLY A 125 -19.61 -17.27 15.52
CA GLY A 125 -19.52 -18.50 16.28
C GLY A 125 -18.31 -18.47 17.25
N PRO A 126 -18.24 -19.38 18.24
CA PRO A 126 -17.04 -19.62 19.03
C PRO A 126 -15.86 -19.98 18.11
N ALA A 127 -14.62 -19.83 18.59
CA ALA A 127 -13.46 -20.33 17.86
C ALA A 127 -13.63 -21.83 17.62
N ALA A 128 -13.60 -22.24 16.35
CA ALA A 128 -13.72 -23.65 15.95
C ALA A 128 -12.35 -24.18 15.54
N ALA A 129 -12.14 -25.48 15.72
CA ALA A 129 -10.96 -26.18 15.22
C ALA A 129 -11.11 -26.51 13.74
N TYR A 130 -10.02 -26.41 13.01
CA TYR A 130 -9.92 -26.70 11.58
C TYR A 130 -8.69 -27.53 11.29
N ARG A 131 -8.77 -28.37 10.27
CA ARG A 131 -7.66 -29.16 9.75
C ARG A 131 -7.48 -28.91 8.26
N LEU A 132 -6.24 -28.90 7.82
CA LEU A 132 -5.82 -28.73 6.44
C LEU A 132 -4.76 -29.80 6.12
N PRO A 133 -5.11 -30.91 5.44
CA PRO A 133 -4.12 -31.87 4.97
C PRO A 133 -3.14 -31.20 4.00
N LEU A 134 -1.83 -31.32 4.25
CA LEU A 134 -0.78 -30.77 3.39
C LEU A 134 -0.13 -31.86 2.54
N THR A 135 0.11 -33.04 3.16
CA THR A 135 0.63 -34.26 2.55
C THR A 135 -0.10 -35.45 3.16
N ASP A 136 0.22 -36.67 2.68
CA ASP A 136 -0.34 -37.90 3.27
C ASP A 136 -0.02 -38.04 4.75
N ASP A 137 1.11 -37.50 5.20
CA ASP A 137 1.62 -37.67 6.57
C ASP A 137 1.51 -36.39 7.44
N VAL A 138 1.17 -35.22 6.85
CA VAL A 138 1.19 -33.94 7.55
C VAL A 138 -0.12 -33.20 7.38
N THR A 139 -0.81 -32.98 8.49
CA THR A 139 -2.00 -32.15 8.57
C THR A 139 -1.70 -30.90 9.42
N CYS A 140 -2.03 -29.72 8.91
CA CYS A 140 -1.98 -28.48 9.67
C CYS A 140 -3.32 -28.28 10.39
N CYS A 141 -3.31 -28.22 11.71
CA CYS A 141 -4.48 -27.95 12.54
C CYS A 141 -4.39 -26.56 13.15
N PHE A 142 -5.51 -25.87 13.27
CA PHE A 142 -5.57 -24.53 13.86
C PHE A 142 -6.98 -24.17 14.32
N ARG A 143 -7.08 -23.19 15.22
CA ARG A 143 -8.35 -22.62 15.64
C ARG A 143 -8.58 -21.30 14.93
N ALA A 144 -9.84 -21.06 14.51
CA ALA A 144 -10.21 -19.81 13.88
C ALA A 144 -11.64 -19.40 14.24
N ARG A 145 -11.88 -18.08 14.28
CA ARG A 145 -13.25 -17.52 14.30
C ARG A 145 -13.61 -17.02 12.92
N ARG A 146 -14.88 -17.19 12.54
CA ARG A 146 -15.44 -16.67 11.30
C ARG A 146 -16.12 -15.33 11.60
N GLY A 147 -15.73 -14.28 10.91
CA GLY A 147 -16.26 -12.93 11.06
C GLY A 147 -17.02 -12.45 9.83
N ALA A 148 -17.44 -11.19 9.88
CA ALA A 148 -18.11 -10.48 8.80
C ALA A 148 -17.31 -10.52 7.49
N TYR A 149 -18.02 -10.41 6.36
CA TYR A 149 -17.44 -10.56 5.01
C TYR A 149 -16.70 -11.89 4.80
N GLY A 150 -16.94 -12.92 5.62
CA GLY A 150 -16.25 -14.21 5.53
C GLY A 150 -14.82 -14.19 6.06
N HIS A 151 -14.48 -13.27 6.94
CA HIS A 151 -13.17 -13.18 7.58
C HIS A 151 -12.81 -14.44 8.35
N TRP A 152 -11.54 -14.86 8.26
CA TRP A 152 -10.96 -15.93 9.04
C TRP A 152 -9.94 -15.34 10.02
N ARG A 153 -10.22 -15.44 11.31
CA ARG A 153 -9.32 -14.99 12.38
C ARG A 153 -8.66 -16.20 12.98
N VAL A 154 -7.49 -16.53 12.45
CA VAL A 154 -6.68 -17.65 12.93
C VAL A 154 -5.91 -17.23 14.16
N ASP A 155 -5.97 -18.05 15.22
CA ASP A 155 -5.15 -17.90 16.41
C ASP A 155 -3.73 -18.43 16.11
N PRO A 156 -2.70 -17.56 16.12
CA PRO A 156 -1.33 -17.97 15.80
C PRO A 156 -0.79 -19.06 16.72
N ASP A 157 -1.17 -19.04 18.01
CA ASP A 157 -0.66 -19.97 19.03
C ASP A 157 -1.29 -21.36 18.91
N SER A 158 -2.42 -21.47 18.21
CA SER A 158 -3.14 -22.72 17.99
C SER A 158 -2.60 -23.54 16.81
N VAL A 159 -1.72 -22.98 15.98
CA VAL A 159 -1.26 -23.65 14.75
C VAL A 159 -0.26 -24.76 15.06
N THR A 160 -0.59 -25.97 14.63
CA THR A 160 0.24 -27.17 14.81
C THR A 160 0.36 -27.94 13.48
N PRO A 161 1.39 -28.79 13.27
CA PRO A 161 2.52 -29.11 14.17
C PRO A 161 3.71 -28.15 14.06
N PHE A 162 3.58 -27.03 13.38
CA PHE A 162 4.63 -26.03 13.21
C PHE A 162 4.02 -24.63 13.02
N GLN A 163 4.81 -23.59 13.31
CA GLN A 163 4.44 -22.18 13.17
C GLN A 163 5.32 -21.44 12.14
N ASP A 164 6.01 -22.19 11.27
CA ASP A 164 6.92 -21.64 10.25
C ASP A 164 6.21 -21.56 8.89
N PRO A 165 5.98 -20.33 8.35
CA PRO A 165 5.34 -20.13 7.06
C PRO A 165 6.14 -20.69 5.88
N LEU A 166 7.47 -20.80 6.00
CA LEU A 166 8.32 -21.34 4.96
C LEU A 166 8.18 -22.85 4.86
N ARG A 167 8.08 -23.52 6.02
CA ARG A 167 7.76 -24.95 6.10
C ARG A 167 6.38 -25.25 5.57
N PHE A 168 5.39 -24.40 5.90
CA PHE A 168 4.04 -24.49 5.32
C PHE A 168 4.10 -24.41 3.80
N LEU A 169 4.76 -23.39 3.25
CA LEU A 169 4.89 -23.23 1.79
C LEU A 169 5.58 -24.44 1.16
N ALA A 170 6.65 -24.96 1.77
CA ALA A 170 7.39 -26.11 1.26
C ALA A 170 6.51 -27.38 1.15
N LEU A 171 5.57 -27.56 2.06
CA LEU A 171 4.64 -28.71 2.07
C LEU A 171 3.39 -28.47 1.19
N ALA A 172 2.90 -27.23 1.10
CA ALA A 172 1.62 -26.91 0.49
C ALA A 172 1.70 -26.45 -0.99
N HIS A 173 2.88 -26.05 -1.48
CA HIS A 173 2.99 -25.28 -2.74
C HIS A 173 2.42 -25.99 -3.98
N ASP A 174 2.60 -27.28 -4.12
CA ASP A 174 2.16 -28.03 -5.29
C ASP A 174 0.73 -28.56 -5.10
N THR A 175 0.51 -29.40 -4.10
CA THR A 175 -0.74 -30.14 -3.94
C THR A 175 -1.89 -29.30 -3.41
N VAL A 176 -1.62 -28.37 -2.48
CA VAL A 176 -2.63 -27.55 -1.81
C VAL A 176 -2.83 -26.20 -2.48
N LEU A 177 -1.73 -25.52 -2.81
CA LEU A 177 -1.76 -24.19 -3.42
C LEU A 177 -1.77 -24.24 -4.95
N GLY A 178 -1.39 -25.36 -5.57
CA GLY A 178 -1.34 -25.52 -7.03
C GLY A 178 -0.39 -24.56 -7.73
N LEU A 179 0.76 -24.24 -7.10
CA LEU A 179 1.71 -23.27 -7.62
C LEU A 179 2.77 -23.93 -8.52
N SER A 180 3.12 -23.25 -9.60
CA SER A 180 4.30 -23.61 -10.38
C SER A 180 5.59 -23.39 -9.57
N GLY A 181 6.66 -24.11 -9.90
CA GLY A 181 7.97 -23.91 -9.26
C GLY A 181 8.50 -22.48 -9.41
N ASP A 182 8.21 -21.82 -10.52
CA ASP A 182 8.57 -20.42 -10.77
C ASP A 182 7.84 -19.48 -9.81
N THR A 183 6.50 -19.60 -9.71
CA THR A 183 5.69 -18.82 -8.75
C THR A 183 6.11 -19.09 -7.31
N THR A 184 6.38 -20.36 -6.95
CA THR A 184 6.83 -20.75 -5.61
C THR A 184 8.16 -20.09 -5.26
N GLY A 185 9.13 -20.08 -6.20
CA GLY A 185 10.44 -19.45 -5.98
C GLY A 185 10.31 -17.94 -5.73
N HIS A 186 9.48 -17.23 -6.49
CA HIS A 186 9.21 -15.80 -6.28
C HIS A 186 8.48 -15.54 -4.96
N LEU A 187 7.44 -16.32 -4.66
CA LEU A 187 6.70 -16.19 -3.40
C LEU A 187 7.59 -16.43 -2.18
N LEU A 188 8.44 -17.47 -2.23
CA LEU A 188 9.40 -17.75 -1.15
C LEU A 188 10.32 -16.55 -0.90
N ARG A 189 10.84 -15.93 -1.96
CA ARG A 189 11.67 -14.72 -1.86
C ARG A 189 10.91 -13.56 -1.22
N GLU A 190 9.65 -13.34 -1.60
CA GLU A 190 8.81 -12.28 -1.03
C GLU A 190 8.46 -12.55 0.45
N LEU A 191 8.16 -13.79 0.83
CA LEU A 191 7.89 -14.16 2.22
C LEU A 191 9.12 -13.99 3.10
N LEU A 192 10.30 -14.38 2.62
CA LEU A 192 11.57 -14.17 3.33
C LEU A 192 11.87 -12.68 3.54
N ALA A 193 11.65 -11.85 2.52
CA ALA A 193 11.81 -10.39 2.65
C ALA A 193 10.79 -9.78 3.61
N THR A 194 9.54 -10.27 3.59
CA THR A 194 8.47 -9.86 4.50
C THR A 194 8.83 -10.22 5.94
N LEU A 195 9.24 -11.47 6.21
CA LEU A 195 9.69 -11.91 7.53
C LEU A 195 10.86 -11.09 8.07
N ALA A 196 11.87 -10.82 7.22
CA ALA A 196 13.01 -10.00 7.61
C ALA A 196 12.61 -8.56 7.95
N ALA A 197 11.63 -7.99 7.26
CA ALA A 197 11.09 -6.67 7.54
C ALA A 197 10.25 -6.65 8.82
N ASP A 198 9.38 -7.64 9.01
CA ASP A 198 8.51 -7.76 10.20
C ASP A 198 9.32 -8.02 11.48
N THR A 199 10.37 -8.84 11.40
CA THR A 199 11.32 -9.02 12.52
C THR A 199 11.99 -7.72 12.92
N ARG A 200 12.42 -6.89 11.94
CA ARG A 200 12.99 -5.57 12.25
C ARG A 200 11.97 -4.60 12.85
N LEU A 201 10.73 -4.63 12.37
CA LEU A 201 9.65 -3.83 12.97
C LEU A 201 9.39 -4.26 14.41
N GLN A 202 9.35 -5.56 14.69
CA GLN A 202 9.15 -6.11 16.02
C GLN A 202 10.24 -5.66 16.99
N ALA A 203 11.51 -5.78 16.59
CA ALA A 203 12.66 -5.34 17.40
C ALA A 203 12.67 -3.84 17.73
N GLY A 204 12.06 -3.02 16.90
CA GLY A 204 11.96 -1.56 17.08
C GLY A 204 10.53 -1.06 17.37
N ALA A 205 9.65 -1.95 17.84
CA ALA A 205 8.26 -1.61 18.06
C ALA A 205 8.08 -0.68 19.28
N LEU A 206 7.22 0.29 19.12
CA LEU A 206 6.83 1.25 20.17
C LEU A 206 5.52 0.82 20.83
N SER A 207 5.26 1.32 22.04
CA SER A 207 3.95 1.14 22.68
C SER A 207 2.85 1.90 21.91
N ALA A 208 1.60 1.48 22.05
CA ALA A 208 0.47 2.17 21.46
C ALA A 208 0.39 3.65 21.90
N ALA A 209 0.80 3.94 23.14
CA ALA A 209 0.86 5.29 23.67
C ALA A 209 1.95 6.14 22.98
N ASP A 210 3.16 5.61 22.81
CA ASP A 210 4.25 6.32 22.12
C ASP A 210 3.91 6.56 20.63
N LEU A 211 3.27 5.58 19.98
CA LEU A 211 2.81 5.72 18.60
C LEU A 211 1.78 6.84 18.44
N ALA A 212 0.89 7.00 19.42
CA ALA A 212 -0.13 8.03 19.39
C ALA A 212 0.44 9.45 19.51
N ASP A 213 1.67 9.60 20.00
CA ASP A 213 2.39 10.87 20.08
C ASP A 213 3.16 11.24 18.80
N LEU A 214 3.35 10.27 17.90
CA LEU A 214 4.04 10.52 16.64
C LEU A 214 3.19 11.37 15.67
N ASP A 215 3.89 12.16 14.86
CA ASP A 215 3.26 12.83 13.73
C ASP A 215 2.96 11.86 12.57
N TYR A 216 2.23 12.36 11.57
CA TYR A 216 1.85 11.59 10.39
C TYR A 216 3.05 10.95 9.67
N ALA A 217 4.15 11.69 9.50
CA ALA A 217 5.31 11.22 8.75
C ALA A 217 6.08 10.13 9.50
N ALA A 218 6.30 10.32 10.80
CA ALA A 218 7.02 9.37 11.65
C ALA A 218 6.23 8.07 11.86
N LEU A 219 4.89 8.18 12.04
CA LEU A 219 4.02 7.03 12.29
C LEU A 219 4.03 6.02 11.14
N GLU A 220 4.15 6.47 9.88
CA GLU A 220 4.16 5.58 8.71
C GLU A 220 5.26 4.51 8.77
N GLY A 221 6.42 4.83 9.29
CA GLY A 221 7.54 3.91 9.44
C GLY A 221 7.34 2.79 10.47
N HIS A 222 6.28 2.86 11.27
CA HIS A 222 5.94 1.85 12.29
C HIS A 222 4.79 0.92 11.87
N GLN A 223 4.16 1.17 10.72
CA GLN A 223 3.02 0.38 10.27
C GLN A 223 3.43 -1.00 9.78
N THR A 224 2.59 -2.00 10.08
CA THR A 224 2.83 -3.41 9.70
C THR A 224 2.61 -3.69 8.22
N GLY A 225 2.09 -2.73 7.46
CA GLY A 225 1.83 -2.83 6.03
C GLY A 225 0.44 -3.37 5.70
N HIS A 226 0.26 -3.89 4.50
CA HIS A 226 -1.05 -4.31 3.99
C HIS A 226 -1.62 -5.49 4.79
N PRO A 227 -2.79 -5.38 5.44
CA PRO A 227 -3.32 -6.45 6.29
C PRO A 227 -3.71 -7.70 5.50
N TRP A 228 -4.18 -7.56 4.29
CA TRP A 228 -4.70 -8.62 3.43
C TRP A 228 -3.61 -9.39 2.67
N LEU A 229 -2.63 -8.71 2.06
CA LEU A 229 -1.56 -9.33 1.28
C LEU A 229 -0.57 -10.08 2.18
N ILE A 230 -0.35 -11.38 1.91
CA ILE A 230 0.57 -12.21 2.69
C ILE A 230 2.04 -11.79 2.53
N ALA A 231 2.46 -11.43 1.32
CA ALA A 231 3.82 -11.00 1.02
C ALA A 231 3.92 -9.45 0.91
N ASN A 232 3.36 -8.74 1.90
CA ASN A 232 3.16 -7.29 1.86
C ASN A 232 4.44 -6.43 1.85
N LYS A 233 5.60 -7.00 2.19
CA LYS A 233 6.92 -6.34 2.17
C LYS A 233 7.92 -7.08 1.28
N GLY A 234 7.43 -7.86 0.32
CA GLY A 234 8.24 -8.66 -0.61
C GLY A 234 9.20 -7.84 -1.45
N ARG A 235 8.75 -6.73 -2.03
CA ARG A 235 9.52 -5.69 -2.73
C ARG A 235 10.60 -6.28 -3.64
N LEU A 236 10.17 -7.11 -4.63
CA LEU A 236 11.12 -7.70 -5.58
C LEU A 236 11.84 -6.60 -6.38
N GLY A 237 13.15 -6.61 -6.30
CA GLY A 237 14.05 -5.57 -6.79
C GLY A 237 14.95 -5.03 -5.67
N PHE A 238 14.47 -4.89 -4.44
CA PHE A 238 15.29 -4.45 -3.33
C PHE A 238 16.21 -5.56 -2.83
N SER A 239 17.47 -5.20 -2.58
CA SER A 239 18.39 -5.96 -1.74
C SER A 239 18.12 -5.69 -0.26
N ALA A 240 18.80 -6.41 0.63
CA ALA A 240 18.74 -6.15 2.07
C ALA A 240 19.26 -4.75 2.44
N SER A 241 20.27 -4.25 1.71
CA SER A 241 20.80 -2.89 1.88
C SER A 241 19.80 -1.84 1.42
N ASP A 242 19.13 -2.08 0.28
CA ASP A 242 18.10 -1.15 -0.22
C ASP A 242 16.92 -1.06 0.75
N ALA A 243 16.46 -2.21 1.27
CA ALA A 243 15.40 -2.24 2.27
C ALA A 243 15.80 -1.50 3.56
N ALA A 244 17.07 -1.57 3.97
CA ALA A 244 17.59 -0.86 5.14
C ALA A 244 17.72 0.65 4.92
N LEU A 245 17.72 1.12 3.66
CA LEU A 245 17.89 2.54 3.29
C LEU A 245 16.58 3.19 2.88
N TRP A 246 15.74 2.49 2.11
CA TRP A 246 14.65 3.08 1.35
C TRP A 246 13.27 2.56 1.76
N ALA A 247 13.19 1.48 2.54
CA ALA A 247 11.92 1.04 3.08
C ALA A 247 11.41 2.02 4.16
N PRO A 248 10.08 2.25 4.26
CA PRO A 248 9.53 3.13 5.30
C PRO A 248 9.92 2.68 6.71
N GLU A 249 10.04 1.37 6.98
CA GLU A 249 10.46 0.83 8.27
C GLU A 249 11.93 1.15 8.63
N ALA A 250 12.74 1.59 7.68
CA ALA A 250 14.07 2.13 7.97
C ALA A 250 14.00 3.44 8.74
N ARG A 251 12.93 4.24 8.53
CA ARG A 251 12.68 5.53 9.20
C ARG A 251 13.85 6.52 9.07
N ILE A 252 14.52 6.50 7.93
CA ILE A 252 15.72 7.32 7.68
C ILE A 252 15.40 8.39 6.63
N PRO A 253 15.33 9.68 7.00
CA PRO A 253 15.20 10.76 6.03
C PRO A 253 16.43 10.85 5.14
N ARG A 254 16.23 11.06 3.83
CA ARG A 254 17.31 11.10 2.83
C ARG A 254 17.14 12.27 1.86
N ARG A 255 18.26 12.73 1.30
CA ARG A 255 18.26 13.62 0.14
C ARG A 255 18.03 12.81 -1.13
N LEU A 256 17.28 13.39 -2.07
CA LEU A 256 17.06 12.78 -3.37
C LEU A 256 18.02 13.39 -4.41
N PRO A 257 18.59 12.62 -5.33
CA PRO A 257 19.26 13.14 -6.50
C PRO A 257 18.24 13.85 -7.40
N TRP A 258 18.70 14.86 -8.14
CA TRP A 258 17.93 15.58 -9.13
C TRP A 258 18.56 15.42 -10.50
N ILE A 259 17.75 15.50 -11.54
CA ILE A 259 18.17 15.47 -12.93
C ILE A 259 17.53 16.61 -13.71
N ALA A 260 18.24 17.06 -14.75
CA ALA A 260 17.68 17.89 -15.81
C ALA A 260 17.44 17.00 -17.03
N VAL A 261 16.23 17.05 -17.60
CA VAL A 261 15.82 16.29 -18.79
C VAL A 261 15.39 17.26 -19.87
N HIS A 262 15.95 17.09 -21.08
CA HIS A 262 15.61 17.93 -22.21
C HIS A 262 14.11 17.84 -22.56
N ARG A 263 13.49 18.96 -22.95
CA ARG A 263 12.06 19.05 -23.23
C ARG A 263 11.59 18.21 -24.42
N ASP A 264 12.49 17.71 -25.23
CA ASP A 264 12.14 16.72 -26.27
C ASP A 264 11.79 15.32 -25.72
N LEU A 265 12.24 15.02 -24.50
CA LEU A 265 11.97 13.75 -23.82
C LEU A 265 11.00 13.90 -22.64
N ALA A 266 10.79 15.12 -22.14
CA ALA A 266 10.06 15.36 -20.91
C ALA A 266 8.87 16.31 -21.12
N HIS A 267 7.75 15.97 -20.52
CA HIS A 267 6.50 16.74 -20.60
C HIS A 267 6.05 17.16 -19.20
N TYR A 268 5.73 18.46 -19.06
CA TYR A 268 5.23 19.05 -17.83
C TYR A 268 3.74 19.34 -17.93
N ARG A 269 2.98 19.04 -16.85
CA ARG A 269 1.59 19.44 -16.65
C ARG A 269 1.41 19.92 -15.23
N ALA A 270 0.49 20.85 -15.01
CA ALA A 270 0.18 21.35 -13.67
C ALA A 270 -1.19 22.04 -13.61
N VAL A 271 -1.69 22.25 -12.41
CA VAL A 271 -2.84 23.12 -12.16
C VAL A 271 -2.53 24.58 -12.55
N PRO A 272 -3.54 25.42 -12.83
CA PRO A 272 -3.31 26.79 -13.33
C PRO A 272 -2.38 27.66 -12.47
N ALA A 273 -2.38 27.46 -11.15
CA ALA A 273 -1.48 28.19 -10.24
C ALA A 273 0.00 27.90 -10.50
N LEU A 274 0.32 26.71 -11.04
CA LEU A 274 1.67 26.24 -11.34
C LEU A 274 1.88 26.06 -12.86
N ALA A 275 1.25 26.86 -13.68
CA ALA A 275 1.23 26.70 -15.14
C ALA A 275 2.60 26.62 -15.80
N THR A 276 3.67 27.10 -15.14
CA THR A 276 5.05 26.98 -15.64
C THR A 276 5.95 26.26 -14.65
N PRO A 277 6.95 25.50 -15.14
CA PRO A 277 7.91 24.82 -14.26
C PRO A 277 8.64 25.76 -13.31
N GLU A 278 8.93 26.99 -13.74
CA GLU A 278 9.63 28.00 -12.95
C GLU A 278 8.85 28.38 -11.68
N ARG A 279 7.50 28.40 -11.76
CA ARG A 279 6.65 28.63 -10.58
C ARG A 279 6.75 27.47 -9.59
N LEU A 280 6.66 26.22 -10.09
CA LEU A 280 6.86 25.05 -9.24
C LEU A 280 8.22 25.07 -8.57
N TYR A 281 9.30 25.32 -9.34
CA TYR A 281 10.65 25.35 -8.80
C TYR A 281 10.88 26.51 -7.83
N ALA A 282 10.15 27.62 -7.98
CA ALA A 282 10.26 28.73 -7.02
C ALA A 282 9.69 28.37 -5.64
N GLU A 283 8.69 27.50 -5.59
CA GLU A 283 8.09 27.00 -4.35
C GLU A 283 8.87 25.81 -3.76
N GLU A 284 9.34 24.91 -4.64
CA GLU A 284 9.99 23.65 -4.21
C GLU A 284 11.48 23.77 -3.93
N LEU A 285 12.20 24.71 -4.54
CA LEU A 285 13.65 24.79 -4.47
C LEU A 285 14.13 26.16 -3.98
N ALA A 286 15.11 26.14 -3.08
CA ALA A 286 15.77 27.36 -2.64
C ALA A 286 16.44 28.10 -3.83
N PRO A 287 16.54 29.45 -3.81
CA PRO A 287 17.17 30.21 -4.89
C PRO A 287 18.59 29.75 -5.23
N GLY A 288 19.38 29.39 -4.23
CA GLY A 288 20.75 28.89 -4.41
C GLY A 288 20.79 27.53 -5.14
N THR A 289 19.88 26.65 -4.81
CA THR A 289 19.72 25.34 -5.49
C THR A 289 19.33 25.51 -6.95
N ARG A 290 18.35 26.38 -7.24
CA ARG A 290 17.96 26.70 -8.63
C ARG A 290 19.12 27.27 -9.45
N ALA A 291 19.90 28.19 -8.87
CA ALA A 291 21.08 28.74 -9.51
C ALA A 291 22.15 27.68 -9.74
N ALA A 292 22.34 26.73 -8.82
CA ALA A 292 23.29 25.63 -8.98
C ALA A 292 22.83 24.68 -10.12
N PHE A 293 21.56 24.34 -10.18
CA PHE A 293 21.00 23.49 -11.25
C PHE A 293 21.20 24.14 -12.64
N ALA A 294 20.85 25.41 -12.76
CA ALA A 294 21.04 26.15 -14.00
C ALA A 294 22.52 26.22 -14.42
N ARG A 295 23.44 26.46 -13.48
CA ARG A 295 24.89 26.44 -13.77
C ARG A 295 25.36 25.06 -14.24
N THR A 296 24.93 23.99 -13.57
CA THR A 296 25.30 22.61 -13.98
C THR A 296 24.88 22.33 -15.41
N VAL A 297 23.68 22.70 -15.84
CA VAL A 297 23.22 22.55 -17.23
C VAL A 297 24.06 23.40 -18.18
N ALA A 298 24.35 24.64 -17.82
CA ALA A 298 25.18 25.56 -18.63
C ALA A 298 26.63 25.05 -18.76
N ASP A 299 27.21 24.48 -17.72
CA ASP A 299 28.57 23.89 -17.71
C ASP A 299 28.67 22.68 -18.67
N HIS A 300 27.57 22.02 -18.96
CA HIS A 300 27.46 21.00 -20.02
C HIS A 300 27.23 21.60 -21.43
N GLY A 301 27.36 22.92 -21.58
CA GLY A 301 27.16 23.62 -22.85
C GLY A 301 25.72 23.65 -23.33
N ARG A 302 24.74 23.53 -22.42
CA ARG A 302 23.30 23.48 -22.74
C ARG A 302 22.58 24.70 -22.17
N ASP A 303 21.45 25.06 -22.80
CA ASP A 303 20.57 26.12 -22.30
C ASP A 303 19.65 25.56 -21.20
N PRO A 304 19.72 26.07 -19.95
CA PRO A 304 18.85 25.62 -18.87
C PRO A 304 17.35 25.74 -19.17
N ALA A 305 16.92 26.69 -20.00
CA ALA A 305 15.52 26.87 -20.39
C ALA A 305 14.98 25.69 -21.24
N GLY A 306 15.85 24.93 -21.90
CA GLY A 306 15.53 23.73 -22.65
C GLY A 306 15.27 22.48 -21.80
N TYR A 307 15.38 22.57 -20.46
CA TYR A 307 15.32 21.42 -19.57
C TYR A 307 14.22 21.54 -18.52
N LEU A 308 13.67 20.38 -18.15
CA LEU A 308 12.83 20.21 -16.96
C LEU A 308 13.65 19.53 -15.85
N TRP A 309 13.43 19.95 -14.60
CA TRP A 309 14.12 19.40 -13.44
C TRP A 309 13.19 18.54 -12.61
N LEU A 310 13.63 17.35 -12.19
CA LEU A 310 12.85 16.46 -11.35
C LEU A 310 13.74 15.65 -10.41
N PRO A 311 13.25 15.31 -9.19
CA PRO A 311 13.94 14.38 -8.31
C PRO A 311 13.79 12.96 -8.82
N VAL A 312 14.75 12.10 -8.48
CA VAL A 312 14.74 10.67 -8.81
C VAL A 312 14.97 9.87 -7.55
N HIS A 313 14.32 8.71 -7.44
CA HIS A 313 14.62 7.76 -6.37
C HIS A 313 16.06 7.25 -6.54
N PRO A 314 16.94 7.28 -5.50
CA PRO A 314 18.35 6.89 -5.65
C PRO A 314 18.52 5.46 -6.20
N TRP A 315 17.75 4.51 -5.71
CA TRP A 315 17.75 3.14 -6.25
C TRP A 315 17.36 3.11 -7.74
N GLN A 316 16.33 3.88 -8.12
CA GLN A 316 15.88 3.98 -9.52
C GLN A 316 16.95 4.58 -10.41
N TRP A 317 17.71 5.56 -9.89
CA TRP A 317 18.84 6.14 -10.60
C TRP A 317 19.89 5.08 -10.92
N ASP A 318 20.35 4.34 -9.91
CA ASP A 318 21.45 3.38 -10.03
C ASP A 318 21.05 2.14 -10.86
N GLU A 319 19.89 1.55 -10.58
CA GLU A 319 19.47 0.28 -11.14
C GLU A 319 18.74 0.42 -12.49
N THR A 320 18.19 1.60 -12.78
CA THR A 320 17.30 1.77 -13.94
C THR A 320 17.72 2.94 -14.83
N VAL A 321 17.80 4.16 -14.29
CA VAL A 321 17.98 5.35 -15.13
C VAL A 321 19.39 5.38 -15.71
N ALA A 322 20.43 5.21 -14.91
CA ALA A 322 21.80 5.24 -15.38
C ALA A 322 22.10 4.20 -16.48
N PRO A 323 21.69 2.91 -16.36
CA PRO A 323 21.93 1.93 -17.43
C PRO A 323 20.98 2.08 -18.62
N LEU A 324 19.67 2.30 -18.41
CA LEU A 324 18.71 2.26 -19.52
C LEU A 324 18.68 3.58 -20.33
N PHE A 325 18.98 4.72 -19.71
CA PHE A 325 19.09 6.02 -20.37
C PHE A 325 20.56 6.42 -20.64
N ALA A 326 21.49 5.47 -20.65
CA ALA A 326 22.90 5.76 -20.91
C ALA A 326 23.16 6.57 -22.20
N PRO A 327 22.48 6.35 -23.33
CA PRO A 327 22.63 7.22 -24.51
C PRO A 327 22.23 8.67 -24.23
N SER A 328 21.13 8.88 -23.51
CA SER A 328 20.63 10.22 -23.17
C SER A 328 21.52 10.95 -22.14
N LEU A 329 22.21 10.19 -21.30
CA LEU A 329 23.27 10.72 -20.43
C LEU A 329 24.50 11.13 -21.23
N ALA A 330 24.89 10.30 -22.22
CA ALA A 330 26.07 10.56 -23.04
C ALA A 330 25.92 11.76 -23.99
N ASP A 331 24.72 11.98 -24.51
CA ASP A 331 24.43 13.12 -25.41
C ASP A 331 24.00 14.39 -24.66
N GLY A 332 23.85 14.31 -23.33
CA GLY A 332 23.44 15.42 -22.50
C GLY A 332 21.95 15.76 -22.54
N SER A 333 21.11 14.88 -23.10
CA SER A 333 19.64 15.01 -23.01
C SER A 333 19.13 14.78 -21.58
N ILE A 334 19.88 14.05 -20.77
CA ILE A 334 19.72 13.90 -19.32
C ILE A 334 21.04 14.32 -18.64
N ILE A 335 20.95 15.20 -17.66
CA ILE A 335 22.11 15.69 -16.91
C ILE A 335 21.85 15.49 -15.42
N LEU A 336 22.78 14.86 -14.71
CA LEU A 336 22.72 14.73 -13.25
C LEU A 336 22.97 16.09 -12.61
N LEU A 337 22.07 16.49 -11.73
CA LEU A 337 22.17 17.74 -10.97
C LEU A 337 22.69 17.48 -9.54
N PRO A 338 23.20 18.50 -8.85
CA PRO A 338 23.46 18.40 -7.41
C PRO A 338 22.19 18.02 -6.64
N THR A 339 22.32 17.38 -5.48
CA THR A 339 21.20 17.18 -4.57
C THR A 339 20.72 18.50 -3.99
N ASP A 340 19.41 18.61 -3.72
CA ASP A 340 18.91 19.68 -2.86
C ASP A 340 19.28 19.42 -1.38
N ASN A 341 18.98 20.37 -0.51
CA ASN A 341 19.30 20.24 0.92
C ASN A 341 18.18 19.56 1.73
N ASP A 342 17.02 19.34 1.13
CA ASP A 342 15.86 18.83 1.82
C ASP A 342 15.99 17.33 2.09
N LEU A 343 15.70 16.96 3.32
CA LEU A 343 15.54 15.57 3.74
C LEU A 343 14.10 15.13 3.47
N ARG A 344 13.93 13.93 2.93
CA ARG A 344 12.65 13.35 2.60
C ARG A 344 12.54 11.94 3.15
N LEU A 345 11.35 11.59 3.67
CA LEU A 345 11.07 10.31 4.31
C LEU A 345 10.16 9.46 3.42
N PRO A 346 10.54 8.20 3.11
CA PRO A 346 9.70 7.33 2.31
C PRO A 346 8.44 6.92 3.08
N GLN A 347 7.29 6.89 2.37
CA GLN A 347 6.01 6.41 2.85
C GLN A 347 5.79 4.93 2.52
N GLN A 348 4.68 4.33 3.00
CA GLN A 348 4.35 2.91 2.79
C GLN A 348 4.31 2.48 1.32
N SER A 349 4.02 3.39 0.39
CA SER A 349 4.10 3.13 -1.05
C SER A 349 5.52 2.87 -1.58
N VAL A 350 6.55 3.06 -0.77
CA VAL A 350 8.00 2.97 -1.03
C VAL A 350 8.54 3.98 -2.06
N ARG A 351 7.68 4.54 -2.90
CA ARG A 351 8.02 5.48 -3.99
C ARG A 351 7.58 6.93 -3.75
N THR A 352 6.87 7.18 -2.66
CA THR A 352 6.38 8.51 -2.28
C THR A 352 7.19 9.01 -1.08
N PHE A 353 7.61 10.28 -1.13
CA PHE A 353 8.48 10.89 -0.12
C PHE A 353 7.86 12.17 0.43
N LEU A 354 7.70 12.22 1.75
CA LEU A 354 7.37 13.44 2.49
C LEU A 354 8.63 14.29 2.70
N ASN A 355 8.51 15.60 2.57
CA ASN A 355 9.59 16.53 2.90
C ASN A 355 9.60 16.78 4.42
N THR A 356 10.63 16.31 5.11
CA THR A 356 10.77 16.48 6.57
C THR A 356 11.52 17.75 6.95
N SER A 357 12.29 18.33 6.03
CA SER A 357 12.95 19.62 6.23
C SER A 357 11.98 20.80 6.09
N ARG A 358 11.00 20.67 5.21
CA ARG A 358 9.94 21.65 4.95
C ARG A 358 8.60 20.90 4.85
N PRO A 359 7.90 20.68 5.96
CA PRO A 359 6.64 19.89 5.98
C PRO A 359 5.54 20.49 5.10
N ASP A 360 5.62 21.78 4.79
CA ASP A 360 4.69 22.49 3.91
C ASP A 360 5.04 22.39 2.41
N ALA A 361 6.20 21.80 2.07
CA ALA A 361 6.55 21.50 0.68
C ALA A 361 5.84 20.25 0.20
N ARG A 362 5.65 20.16 -1.12
CA ARG A 362 4.92 19.04 -1.73
C ARG A 362 5.61 17.71 -1.50
N THR A 363 4.78 16.70 -1.33
CA THR A 363 5.19 15.29 -1.38
C THR A 363 5.51 14.94 -2.83
N VAL A 364 6.57 14.14 -3.06
CA VAL A 364 6.94 13.67 -4.39
C VAL A 364 6.66 12.18 -4.55
N LYS A 365 5.96 11.79 -5.63
CA LYS A 365 5.71 10.40 -6.02
C LYS A 365 6.58 10.10 -7.25
N LEU A 366 7.49 9.14 -7.09
CA LEU A 366 8.52 8.80 -8.08
C LEU A 366 8.30 7.39 -8.63
N PRO A 367 8.69 7.10 -9.87
CA PRO A 367 8.71 5.72 -10.35
C PRO A 367 9.79 4.93 -9.62
N LEU A 368 9.50 3.66 -9.41
CA LEU A 368 10.40 2.70 -8.79
C LEU A 368 10.19 1.33 -9.43
N SER A 369 11.21 0.82 -10.15
CA SER A 369 11.15 -0.47 -10.84
C SER A 369 11.26 -1.66 -9.86
N VAL A 370 10.40 -1.64 -8.84
CA VAL A 370 10.26 -2.66 -7.80
C VAL A 370 8.83 -3.19 -7.86
N LEU A 371 8.71 -4.51 -7.85
CA LEU A 371 7.41 -5.17 -7.76
C LEU A 371 6.98 -5.17 -6.28
N ASN A 372 5.99 -4.36 -5.95
CA ASN A 372 5.46 -4.24 -4.61
C ASN A 372 3.93 -4.37 -4.64
N THR A 373 3.36 -5.18 -3.76
CA THR A 373 1.96 -5.59 -3.78
C THR A 373 1.60 -6.33 -5.09
N LEU A 374 0.85 -5.75 -6.01
CA LEU A 374 0.38 -6.43 -7.23
C LEU A 374 1.05 -5.93 -8.53
N VAL A 375 1.78 -4.81 -8.48
CA VAL A 375 2.28 -4.12 -9.68
C VAL A 375 3.70 -3.59 -9.50
N TRP A 376 4.40 -3.42 -10.62
CA TRP A 376 5.60 -2.61 -10.69
C TRP A 376 5.25 -1.14 -10.41
N ARG A 377 6.06 -0.49 -9.59
CA ARG A 377 5.76 0.86 -9.07
C ARG A 377 6.21 1.98 -10.01
N GLY A 378 6.00 1.82 -11.32
CA GLY A 378 6.24 2.84 -12.33
C GLY A 378 5.19 3.98 -12.32
N LEU A 379 5.39 5.00 -13.15
CA LEU A 379 4.44 6.09 -13.40
C LEU A 379 4.02 6.06 -14.88
N PRO A 380 2.79 5.63 -15.20
CA PRO A 380 2.28 5.63 -16.57
C PRO A 380 2.23 7.05 -17.14
N THR A 381 2.73 7.24 -18.36
CA THR A 381 2.82 8.55 -19.02
C THR A 381 1.48 9.27 -19.07
N GLU A 382 0.45 8.61 -19.60
CA GLU A 382 -0.89 9.23 -19.80
C GLU A 382 -1.51 9.65 -18.45
N ARG A 383 -1.46 8.78 -17.44
CA ARG A 383 -1.97 9.08 -16.09
C ARG A 383 -1.17 10.20 -15.43
N THR A 384 0.15 10.17 -15.55
CA THR A 384 1.03 11.20 -15.00
C THR A 384 0.70 12.59 -15.60
N LEU A 385 0.47 12.67 -16.91
CA LEU A 385 0.09 13.91 -17.58
C LEU A 385 -1.30 14.40 -17.17
N ALA A 386 -2.25 13.51 -16.92
CA ALA A 386 -3.62 13.88 -16.57
C ALA A 386 -3.79 14.21 -15.07
N ALA A 387 -2.85 13.83 -14.20
CA ALA A 387 -2.97 13.96 -12.75
C ALA A 387 -3.37 15.37 -12.28
N PRO A 388 -2.80 16.49 -12.79
CA PRO A 388 -3.24 17.82 -12.40
C PRO A 388 -4.65 18.19 -12.89
N ALA A 389 -5.08 17.70 -14.05
CA ALA A 389 -6.43 17.94 -14.57
C ALA A 389 -7.48 17.17 -13.76
N VAL A 390 -7.20 15.91 -13.41
CA VAL A 390 -8.04 15.11 -12.48
C VAL A 390 -8.15 15.81 -11.13
N THR A 391 -7.05 16.30 -10.58
CA THR A 391 -7.02 17.08 -9.34
C THR A 391 -7.93 18.31 -9.43
N ALA A 392 -7.75 19.13 -10.45
CA ALA A 392 -8.54 20.34 -10.61
C ALA A 392 -10.04 20.07 -10.74
N TRP A 393 -10.40 19.01 -11.47
CA TRP A 393 -11.80 18.60 -11.61
C TRP A 393 -12.41 18.13 -10.28
N VAL A 394 -11.74 17.24 -9.55
CA VAL A 394 -12.27 16.69 -8.29
C VAL A 394 -12.35 17.76 -7.20
N GLN A 395 -11.36 18.65 -7.13
CA GLN A 395 -11.38 19.78 -6.19
C GLN A 395 -12.51 20.76 -6.54
N ALA A 396 -12.80 21.00 -7.83
CA ALA A 396 -13.94 21.80 -8.24
C ALA A 396 -15.28 21.20 -7.81
N LEU A 397 -15.45 19.86 -7.92
CA LEU A 397 -16.65 19.18 -7.41
C LEU A 397 -16.85 19.41 -5.91
N ARG A 398 -15.76 19.32 -5.11
CA ARG A 398 -15.82 19.62 -3.68
C ARG A 398 -16.16 21.08 -3.42
N ASP A 399 -15.53 22.02 -4.12
CA ASP A 399 -15.67 23.45 -3.88
C ASP A 399 -17.06 23.99 -4.25
N GLU A 400 -17.71 23.34 -5.21
CA GLU A 400 -19.09 23.65 -5.65
C GLU A 400 -20.18 22.97 -4.81
N ASP A 401 -19.82 22.01 -3.95
CA ASP A 401 -20.77 21.29 -3.08
C ASP A 401 -20.64 21.75 -1.61
N ASP A 402 -21.60 22.54 -1.14
CA ASP A 402 -21.62 23.07 0.22
C ASP A 402 -21.49 21.98 1.30
N PHE A 403 -22.06 20.78 1.04
CA PHE A 403 -21.94 19.66 1.97
C PHE A 403 -20.50 19.13 2.05
N LEU A 404 -19.81 18.98 0.92
CA LEU A 404 -18.43 18.53 0.90
C LEU A 404 -17.48 19.61 1.46
N ARG A 405 -17.70 20.87 1.08
CA ARG A 405 -16.83 21.99 1.44
C ARG A 405 -16.97 22.39 2.90
N ASP A 406 -18.21 22.64 3.36
CA ASP A 406 -18.48 23.33 4.62
C ASP A 406 -18.83 22.39 5.76
N GLU A 407 -19.51 21.27 5.47
CA GLU A 407 -19.96 20.35 6.51
C GLU A 407 -18.96 19.21 6.73
N THR A 408 -18.64 18.42 5.68
CA THR A 408 -17.65 17.35 5.83
C THR A 408 -16.23 17.88 5.85
N ARG A 409 -15.99 19.04 5.24
CA ARG A 409 -14.67 19.68 5.13
C ARG A 409 -13.59 18.71 4.67
N VAL A 410 -13.96 17.82 3.72
CA VAL A 410 -13.05 16.79 3.19
C VAL A 410 -11.81 17.43 2.61
N ILE A 411 -10.64 16.90 2.97
CA ILE A 411 -9.35 17.31 2.43
C ILE A 411 -9.04 16.44 1.21
N LEU A 412 -8.79 17.08 0.08
CA LEU A 412 -8.38 16.45 -1.16
C LEU A 412 -6.92 16.81 -1.44
N LEU A 413 -5.99 15.87 -1.19
CA LEU A 413 -4.55 16.09 -1.41
C LEU A 413 -4.21 15.88 -2.89
N GLY A 414 -4.34 16.96 -3.66
CA GLY A 414 -4.25 16.96 -5.10
C GLY A 414 -2.84 16.74 -5.64
N GLU A 415 -2.76 16.11 -6.78
CA GLU A 415 -1.55 15.95 -7.59
C GLU A 415 -1.42 17.16 -8.50
N THR A 416 -0.74 18.21 -8.00
CA THR A 416 -0.81 19.59 -8.54
C THR A 416 0.14 19.86 -9.70
N ALA A 417 1.21 19.10 -9.84
CA ALA A 417 2.16 19.16 -10.94
C ALA A 417 2.73 17.80 -11.26
N SER A 418 3.11 17.59 -12.50
CA SER A 418 3.73 16.34 -12.94
C SER A 418 4.75 16.56 -14.05
N VAL A 419 5.74 15.67 -14.10
CA VAL A 419 6.66 15.48 -15.22
C VAL A 419 6.69 14.00 -15.56
N THR A 420 6.52 13.68 -16.84
CA THR A 420 6.82 12.35 -17.37
C THR A 420 7.99 12.43 -18.33
N VAL A 421 8.76 11.36 -18.44
CA VAL A 421 9.90 11.26 -19.35
C VAL A 421 9.74 10.03 -20.21
N GLU A 422 9.70 10.23 -21.53
CA GLU A 422 9.62 9.16 -22.51
C GLU A 422 10.98 8.51 -22.71
N HIS A 423 11.00 7.18 -22.77
CA HIS A 423 12.22 6.46 -23.13
C HIS A 423 12.35 6.41 -24.66
N PRO A 424 13.47 6.88 -25.26
CA PRO A 424 13.60 7.05 -26.72
C PRO A 424 13.33 5.79 -27.55
N LEU A 425 13.50 4.61 -26.94
CA LEU A 425 13.32 3.31 -27.61
C LEU A 425 12.10 2.56 -27.11
N TYR A 426 11.94 2.35 -25.79
CA TYR A 426 10.87 1.50 -25.25
C TYR A 426 9.46 1.99 -25.58
N ASP A 427 9.24 3.30 -25.57
CA ASP A 427 7.94 3.88 -25.89
C ASP A 427 7.53 3.68 -27.36
N ARG A 428 8.50 3.43 -28.23
CA ARG A 428 8.29 3.20 -29.69
C ARG A 428 8.17 1.73 -30.07
N LEU A 429 8.49 0.79 -29.15
CA LEU A 429 8.48 -0.64 -29.43
C LEU A 429 7.10 -1.23 -29.05
N PRO A 430 6.37 -1.85 -30.00
CA PRO A 430 5.11 -2.51 -29.70
C PRO A 430 5.34 -3.77 -28.85
N GLY A 431 4.42 -4.02 -27.90
CA GLY A 431 4.42 -5.23 -27.07
C GLY A 431 5.50 -5.28 -25.97
N VAL A 432 6.26 -4.21 -25.78
CA VAL A 432 7.17 -4.10 -24.63
C VAL A 432 6.35 -4.07 -23.33
N PRO A 433 6.75 -4.84 -22.32
CA PRO A 433 6.06 -4.84 -21.03
C PRO A 433 5.93 -3.42 -20.44
N TYR A 434 4.77 -3.14 -19.81
CA TYR A 434 4.42 -1.80 -19.34
C TYR A 434 5.46 -1.20 -18.39
N GLN A 435 6.11 -2.02 -17.56
CA GLN A 435 7.12 -1.57 -16.60
C GLN A 435 8.34 -0.88 -17.25
N TYR A 436 8.62 -1.13 -18.53
CA TYR A 436 9.69 -0.45 -19.27
C TYR A 436 9.26 0.89 -19.88
N LYS A 437 7.98 1.24 -19.78
CA LYS A 437 7.42 2.52 -20.26
C LYS A 437 7.12 3.51 -19.12
N GLU A 438 7.38 3.12 -17.87
CA GLU A 438 7.01 3.85 -16.67
C GLU A 438 8.22 4.16 -15.78
N LEU A 439 9.40 4.34 -16.41
CA LEU A 439 10.70 4.31 -15.72
C LEU A 439 11.08 5.62 -15.05
N LEU A 440 10.62 6.77 -15.59
CA LEU A 440 11.11 8.09 -15.17
C LEU A 440 10.02 9.15 -15.22
N GLY A 441 9.91 9.91 -14.15
CA GLY A 441 8.90 10.97 -13.98
C GLY A 441 8.78 11.41 -12.52
N CYS A 442 7.89 12.33 -12.25
CA CYS A 442 7.57 12.80 -10.89
C CYS A 442 6.17 13.39 -10.84
N ILE A 443 5.44 13.12 -9.78
CA ILE A 443 4.19 13.80 -9.44
C ILE A 443 4.39 14.53 -8.12
N TRP A 444 4.06 15.83 -8.08
CA TRP A 444 4.05 16.66 -6.87
C TRP A 444 2.63 16.73 -6.32
N ARG A 445 2.47 16.30 -5.08
CA ARG A 445 1.19 16.26 -4.36
C ARG A 445 1.16 17.31 -3.27
N GLU A 446 0.00 17.90 -3.03
CA GLU A 446 -0.23 18.82 -1.92
C GLU A 446 0.19 18.22 -0.57
N PRO A 447 0.87 18.98 0.28
CA PRO A 447 1.21 18.54 1.62
C PRO A 447 -0.03 18.54 2.52
N LEU A 448 -0.05 17.63 3.48
CA LEU A 448 -1.16 17.52 4.43
C LEU A 448 -1.15 18.65 5.49
N GLY A 449 0.03 19.05 5.96
CA GLY A 449 0.20 20.01 7.05
C GLY A 449 -0.62 21.29 6.91
N PRO A 450 -0.51 22.02 5.78
CA PRO A 450 -1.27 23.26 5.55
C PRO A 450 -2.80 23.10 5.52
N ALA A 451 -3.29 21.88 5.30
CA ALA A 451 -4.73 21.59 5.30
C ALA A 451 -5.30 21.30 6.69
N LEU A 452 -4.44 21.14 7.69
CA LEU A 452 -4.82 20.90 9.08
C LEU A 452 -5.00 22.22 9.84
N ALA A 453 -6.03 22.29 10.68
CA ALA A 453 -6.19 23.38 11.62
C ALA A 453 -5.23 23.22 12.82
N PRO A 454 -4.92 24.28 13.55
CA PRO A 454 -4.13 24.20 14.77
C PRO A 454 -4.71 23.18 15.76
N GLY A 455 -3.87 22.25 16.25
CA GLY A 455 -4.25 21.16 17.14
C GLY A 455 -4.76 19.90 16.44
N GLU A 456 -5.11 19.96 15.15
CA GLU A 456 -5.47 18.76 14.41
C GLU A 456 -4.26 17.86 14.15
N ARG A 457 -4.50 16.57 14.20
CA ARG A 457 -3.53 15.50 13.88
C ARG A 457 -4.11 14.60 12.80
N ALA A 458 -3.26 13.97 12.02
CA ALA A 458 -3.71 13.06 10.97
C ALA A 458 -3.03 11.69 11.07
N ARG A 459 -3.77 10.64 10.69
CA ARG A 459 -3.28 9.25 10.66
C ARG A 459 -3.92 8.52 9.51
N THR A 460 -3.17 7.68 8.82
CA THR A 460 -3.73 6.77 7.81
C THR A 460 -4.69 5.79 8.46
N LEU A 461 -5.70 5.33 7.74
CA LEU A 461 -6.59 4.27 8.24
C LEU A 461 -5.82 2.99 8.59
N ALA A 462 -4.72 2.70 7.89
CA ALA A 462 -3.86 1.55 8.20
C ALA A 462 -3.29 1.60 9.62
N ALA A 463 -2.99 2.80 10.14
CA ALA A 463 -2.49 2.95 11.50
C ALA A 463 -3.48 2.47 12.56
N LEU A 464 -4.80 2.58 12.30
CA LEU A 464 -5.84 2.11 13.23
C LEU A 464 -5.83 0.60 13.45
N LEU A 465 -5.18 -0.17 12.56
CA LEU A 465 -5.07 -1.62 12.65
C LEU A 465 -3.83 -2.08 13.45
N HIS A 466 -2.98 -1.15 13.88
CA HIS A 466 -1.74 -1.48 14.55
C HIS A 466 -1.98 -1.97 15.98
N THR A 467 -1.21 -2.99 16.37
CA THR A 467 -1.11 -3.46 17.76
C THR A 467 0.35 -3.44 18.19
N ASP A 468 0.60 -3.02 19.43
CA ASP A 468 1.93 -2.98 20.01
C ASP A 468 2.44 -4.39 20.41
N PRO A 469 3.71 -4.56 20.83
CA PRO A 469 4.22 -5.85 21.26
C PRO A 469 3.47 -6.51 22.42
N ALA A 470 2.80 -5.72 23.25
CA ALA A 470 1.95 -6.21 24.33
C ALA A 470 0.52 -6.56 23.86
N GLY A 471 0.24 -6.50 22.56
CA GLY A 471 -1.07 -6.75 21.97
C GLY A 471 -2.07 -5.60 22.13
N ARG A 472 -1.68 -4.42 22.65
CA ARG A 472 -2.58 -3.29 22.83
C ARG A 472 -2.81 -2.58 21.51
N SER A 473 -4.07 -2.32 21.18
CA SER A 473 -4.46 -1.65 19.94
C SER A 473 -4.18 -0.14 19.98
N PHE A 474 -3.60 0.38 18.89
CA PHE A 474 -3.46 1.81 18.66
C PHE A 474 -4.83 2.53 18.71
N THR A 475 -5.87 1.94 18.10
CA THR A 475 -7.24 2.49 18.17
C THR A 475 -7.77 2.53 19.59
N ALA A 476 -7.51 1.50 20.41
CA ALA A 476 -7.93 1.51 21.81
C ALA A 476 -7.25 2.63 22.61
N GLU A 477 -5.99 2.94 22.32
CA GLU A 477 -5.29 4.07 22.93
C GLU A 477 -5.89 5.42 22.52
N LEU A 478 -6.25 5.61 21.25
CA LEU A 478 -6.93 6.84 20.80
C LEU A 478 -8.31 7.02 21.47
N VAL A 479 -9.09 5.93 21.55
CA VAL A 479 -10.38 5.95 22.27
C VAL A 479 -10.19 6.32 23.73
N ARG A 480 -9.23 5.72 24.41
CA ARG A 480 -8.91 6.05 25.80
C ARG A 480 -8.51 7.51 25.99
N ARG A 481 -7.70 8.08 25.09
CA ARG A 481 -7.28 9.50 25.13
C ARG A 481 -8.44 10.44 24.88
N SER A 482 -9.38 10.07 24.03
CA SER A 482 -10.54 10.91 23.72
C SER A 482 -11.51 11.08 24.88
N GLY A 483 -11.49 10.17 25.85
CA GLY A 483 -12.46 10.15 26.95
C GLY A 483 -13.89 9.79 26.53
N LEU A 484 -14.12 9.45 25.26
CA LEU A 484 -15.44 9.04 24.77
C LEU A 484 -15.69 7.55 25.06
N ALA A 485 -16.98 7.20 25.17
CA ALA A 485 -17.36 5.80 25.11
C ALA A 485 -16.94 5.19 23.74
N PRO A 486 -16.51 3.91 23.68
CA PRO A 486 -16.03 3.29 22.44
C PRO A 486 -17.02 3.42 21.27
N ALA A 487 -18.32 3.17 21.51
CA ALA A 487 -19.34 3.27 20.46
C ALA A 487 -19.50 4.73 19.96
N ASP A 488 -19.40 5.73 20.83
CA ASP A 488 -19.50 7.14 20.45
C ASP A 488 -18.29 7.56 19.62
N TRP A 489 -17.09 7.11 19.98
CA TRP A 489 -15.88 7.36 19.20
C TRP A 489 -15.98 6.73 17.80
N LEU A 490 -16.47 5.49 17.68
CA LEU A 490 -16.72 4.82 16.40
C LEU A 490 -17.79 5.58 15.58
N CYS A 491 -18.85 6.08 16.19
CA CYS A 491 -19.81 6.95 15.51
C CYS A 491 -19.13 8.20 14.93
N ARG A 492 -18.19 8.82 15.67
CA ARG A 492 -17.40 9.95 15.13
C ARG A 492 -16.52 9.54 13.98
N LEU A 493 -15.87 8.37 14.07
CA LEU A 493 -15.04 7.83 12.99
C LEU A 493 -15.86 7.65 11.70
N PHE A 494 -17.02 7.00 11.80
CA PHE A 494 -17.86 6.75 10.62
C PHE A 494 -18.47 8.03 10.06
N ALA A 495 -18.86 8.97 10.93
CA ALA A 495 -19.35 10.28 10.52
C ALA A 495 -18.28 11.17 9.86
N ALA A 496 -17.00 10.97 10.19
CA ALA A 496 -15.90 11.63 9.52
C ALA A 496 -15.59 11.02 8.14
N LEU A 497 -15.67 9.69 8.01
CA LEU A 497 -15.23 8.95 6.84
C LEU A 497 -16.28 8.80 5.75
N LEU A 498 -17.49 8.33 6.13
CA LEU A 498 -18.48 7.87 5.16
C LEU A 498 -19.20 9.00 4.41
N PRO A 499 -19.67 10.08 5.03
CA PRO A 499 -20.46 11.08 4.34
C PRO A 499 -19.80 11.67 3.08
N PRO A 500 -18.52 12.07 3.08
CA PRO A 500 -17.89 12.58 1.86
C PRO A 500 -17.75 11.51 0.77
N LEU A 501 -17.40 10.26 1.13
CA LEU A 501 -17.30 9.16 0.17
C LEU A 501 -18.66 8.83 -0.45
N LEU A 502 -19.73 8.78 0.38
CA LEU A 502 -21.10 8.55 -0.07
C LEU A 502 -21.58 9.69 -0.98
N ARG A 503 -21.21 10.95 -0.65
CA ARG A 503 -21.60 12.10 -1.48
C ARG A 503 -20.96 12.03 -2.87
N PHE A 504 -19.67 11.71 -2.96
CA PHE A 504 -18.99 11.50 -4.24
C PHE A 504 -19.61 10.36 -5.03
N LEU A 505 -19.88 9.21 -4.40
CA LEU A 505 -20.51 8.08 -5.05
C LEU A 505 -21.92 8.43 -5.56
N TYR A 506 -22.81 8.86 -4.68
CA TYR A 506 -24.22 8.98 -5.03
C TYR A 506 -24.54 10.19 -5.88
N ARG A 507 -23.92 11.35 -5.61
CA ARG A 507 -24.19 12.55 -6.40
C ARG A 507 -23.40 12.56 -7.69
N TYR A 508 -22.12 12.25 -7.62
CA TYR A 508 -21.20 12.43 -8.74
C TYR A 508 -20.86 11.13 -9.47
N GLY A 509 -21.35 9.96 -9.01
CA GLY A 509 -20.96 8.68 -9.59
C GLY A 509 -19.44 8.51 -9.66
N THR A 510 -18.74 9.02 -8.66
CA THR A 510 -17.29 9.05 -8.58
C THR A 510 -16.86 8.39 -7.27
N VAL A 511 -15.89 7.51 -7.33
CA VAL A 511 -15.33 6.87 -6.14
C VAL A 511 -13.84 7.09 -6.06
N PHE A 512 -13.35 7.15 -4.84
CA PHE A 512 -11.95 6.98 -4.49
C PHE A 512 -11.71 5.51 -4.15
N SER A 513 -10.44 5.09 -4.06
CA SER A 513 -10.04 3.82 -3.47
C SER A 513 -9.65 4.04 -2.00
N PRO A 514 -10.62 4.06 -1.05
CA PRO A 514 -10.37 4.51 0.33
C PRO A 514 -9.76 3.38 1.19
N HIS A 515 -8.69 2.76 0.70
CA HIS A 515 -7.97 1.75 1.46
C HIS A 515 -7.06 2.37 2.53
N GLY A 516 -6.45 1.52 3.35
CA GLY A 516 -5.71 1.92 4.56
C GLY A 516 -4.63 2.98 4.36
N GLU A 517 -3.99 3.05 3.18
CA GLU A 517 -2.94 4.04 2.89
C GLU A 517 -3.50 5.36 2.33
N ASN A 518 -4.54 5.31 1.47
CA ASN A 518 -5.02 6.47 0.72
C ASN A 518 -6.14 7.25 1.42
N ALA A 519 -6.76 6.67 2.45
CA ALA A 519 -7.67 7.34 3.35
C ALA A 519 -6.96 7.72 4.66
N ILE A 520 -7.05 8.97 5.04
CA ILE A 520 -6.41 9.57 6.20
C ILE A 520 -7.49 10.16 7.09
N VAL A 521 -7.50 9.78 8.35
CA VAL A 521 -8.40 10.36 9.36
C VAL A 521 -7.72 11.55 10.00
N VAL A 522 -8.43 12.66 10.07
CA VAL A 522 -8.03 13.85 10.82
C VAL A 522 -8.72 13.81 12.18
N PHE A 523 -7.97 14.05 13.22
CA PHE A 523 -8.39 14.07 14.62
C PHE A 523 -8.22 15.46 15.20
N ASP A 524 -9.05 15.82 16.16
CA ASP A 524 -8.83 17.00 16.99
C ASP A 524 -7.69 16.76 18.02
N ASP A 525 -7.46 17.74 18.91
CA ASP A 525 -6.45 17.68 19.95
C ASP A 525 -6.74 16.65 21.06
N ASN A 526 -7.96 16.09 21.10
CA ASN A 526 -8.38 15.03 22.00
C ASN A 526 -8.43 13.64 21.34
N ASP A 527 -7.79 13.47 20.18
CA ASP A 527 -7.82 12.23 19.38
C ASP A 527 -9.25 11.77 19.00
N VAL A 528 -10.21 12.71 18.83
CA VAL A 528 -11.55 12.45 18.31
C VAL A 528 -11.54 12.63 16.78
N PRO A 529 -12.03 11.64 15.99
CA PRO A 529 -12.12 11.76 14.54
C PRO A 529 -13.04 12.89 14.10
N THR A 530 -12.61 13.74 13.18
CA THR A 530 -13.35 14.93 12.73
C THR A 530 -13.66 14.98 11.25
N ARG A 531 -12.73 14.55 10.40
CA ARG A 531 -12.88 14.62 8.94
C ARG A 531 -11.94 13.66 8.20
N LEU A 532 -12.23 13.46 6.91
CA LEU A 532 -11.45 12.63 6.00
C LEU A 532 -10.49 13.47 5.17
N ALA A 533 -9.28 12.96 4.94
CA ALA A 533 -8.42 13.37 3.86
C ALA A 533 -8.16 12.18 2.91
N VAL A 534 -8.12 12.44 1.60
CA VAL A 534 -7.84 11.42 0.58
C VAL A 534 -6.72 11.87 -0.35
N LYS A 535 -5.96 10.90 -0.85
CA LYS A 535 -4.83 11.09 -1.77
C LYS A 535 -4.86 10.07 -2.91
N ASP A 536 -4.00 10.26 -3.94
CA ASP A 536 -3.76 9.34 -5.07
C ASP A 536 -4.92 9.32 -6.09
N PHE A 537 -5.20 10.48 -6.72
CA PHE A 537 -6.40 10.64 -7.52
C PHE A 537 -6.31 9.97 -8.89
N VAL A 538 -5.24 10.19 -9.65
CA VAL A 538 -5.18 9.68 -11.02
C VAL A 538 -5.13 8.16 -11.13
N ASP A 539 -4.62 7.47 -10.09
CA ASP A 539 -4.57 6.02 -10.05
C ASP A 539 -5.84 5.38 -9.46
N ASP A 540 -6.56 6.09 -8.57
CA ASP A 540 -7.59 5.51 -7.70
C ASP A 540 -9.00 6.07 -7.90
N ILE A 541 -9.17 7.15 -8.67
CA ILE A 541 -10.51 7.66 -8.98
C ILE A 541 -11.09 6.89 -10.17
N ASN A 542 -12.33 6.42 -9.97
CA ASN A 542 -13.13 5.77 -11.00
C ASN A 542 -14.50 6.46 -11.10
N ILE A 543 -15.10 6.42 -12.30
CA ILE A 543 -16.36 7.09 -12.61
C ILE A 543 -17.41 6.08 -13.10
N SER A 544 -18.68 6.43 -12.91
CA SER A 544 -19.80 5.59 -13.33
C SER A 544 -19.93 5.49 -14.84
N ALA A 545 -20.15 4.27 -15.34
CA ALA A 545 -20.55 4.02 -16.72
C ALA A 545 -21.99 4.49 -17.01
N VAL A 546 -22.82 4.65 -15.99
CA VAL A 546 -24.13 5.26 -16.12
C VAL A 546 -23.95 6.78 -16.27
N PRO A 547 -24.38 7.38 -17.37
CA PRO A 547 -24.26 8.82 -17.56
C PRO A 547 -25.00 9.60 -16.46
N LEU A 548 -24.32 10.55 -15.85
CA LEU A 548 -24.88 11.43 -14.84
C LEU A 548 -24.80 12.89 -15.31
N PRO A 549 -25.79 13.73 -15.01
CA PRO A 549 -25.75 15.16 -15.36
C PRO A 549 -24.50 15.86 -14.83
N GLU A 550 -24.03 15.46 -13.66
CA GLU A 550 -22.87 16.00 -12.98
C GLU A 550 -21.55 15.73 -13.72
N HIS A 551 -21.50 14.74 -14.62
CA HIS A 551 -20.35 14.50 -15.49
C HIS A 551 -20.21 15.50 -16.65
N GLY A 552 -21.19 16.40 -16.82
CA GLY A 552 -21.17 17.42 -17.90
C GLY A 552 -20.01 18.43 -17.77
N SER A 553 -19.50 18.67 -16.57
CA SER A 553 -18.36 19.55 -16.30
C SER A 553 -16.99 18.88 -16.42
N MET A 554 -16.94 17.55 -16.63
CA MET A 554 -15.70 16.81 -16.70
C MET A 554 -14.93 17.14 -17.98
N PRO A 555 -13.66 17.57 -17.89
CA PRO A 555 -12.79 17.78 -19.05
C PRO A 555 -12.58 16.51 -19.87
N ALA A 556 -12.33 16.65 -21.17
CA ALA A 556 -12.18 15.50 -22.07
C ALA A 556 -10.96 14.63 -21.71
N ASP A 557 -9.84 15.26 -21.41
CA ASP A 557 -8.60 14.60 -20.99
C ASP A 557 -8.74 13.84 -19.67
N VAL A 558 -9.55 14.33 -18.74
CA VAL A 558 -9.92 13.62 -17.50
C VAL A 558 -10.76 12.38 -17.82
N ARG A 559 -11.75 12.53 -18.70
CA ARG A 559 -12.63 11.42 -19.09
C ARG A 559 -11.90 10.29 -19.82
N GLU A 560 -10.89 10.62 -20.62
CA GLU A 560 -10.08 9.65 -21.37
C GLU A 560 -9.19 8.79 -20.46
N VAL A 561 -8.79 9.31 -19.29
CA VAL A 561 -7.83 8.65 -18.39
C VAL A 561 -8.51 7.89 -17.25
N LEU A 562 -9.64 8.41 -16.72
CA LEU A 562 -10.33 7.75 -15.62
C LEU A 562 -11.06 6.50 -16.08
N LEU A 563 -10.94 5.42 -15.31
CA LEU A 563 -11.66 4.20 -15.58
C LEU A 563 -13.17 4.41 -15.37
N THR A 564 -13.94 3.92 -16.34
CA THR A 564 -15.40 3.99 -16.35
C THR A 564 -15.94 2.62 -16.00
N GLU A 565 -16.66 2.52 -14.86
CA GLU A 565 -17.04 1.25 -14.26
C GLU A 565 -18.57 1.11 -14.12
N PRO A 566 -19.12 -0.12 -14.27
CA PRO A 566 -20.51 -0.39 -13.95
C PRO A 566 -20.81 -0.05 -12.48
N PRO A 567 -22.08 0.34 -12.15
CA PRO A 567 -22.44 0.76 -10.78
C PRO A 567 -22.07 -0.24 -9.69
N GLY A 568 -22.31 -1.54 -9.91
CA GLY A 568 -21.96 -2.58 -8.94
C GLY A 568 -20.45 -2.73 -8.73
N PHE A 569 -19.65 -2.51 -9.79
CA PHE A 569 -18.19 -2.52 -9.65
C PHE A 569 -17.67 -1.21 -9.03
N LEU A 570 -18.35 -0.08 -9.30
CA LEU A 570 -18.00 1.19 -8.68
C LEU A 570 -18.19 1.15 -7.15
N THR A 571 -19.29 0.56 -6.65
CA THR A 571 -19.50 0.36 -5.21
C THR A 571 -18.46 -0.58 -4.58
N GLN A 572 -17.89 -1.48 -5.39
CA GLN A 572 -16.87 -2.43 -4.94
C GLN A 572 -15.60 -1.74 -4.43
N PHE A 573 -15.27 -0.53 -4.90
CA PHE A 573 -14.13 0.24 -4.37
C PHE A 573 -14.32 0.61 -2.90
N ILE A 574 -15.54 0.97 -2.49
CA ILE A 574 -15.85 1.23 -1.07
C ILE A 574 -15.88 -0.09 -0.29
N HIS A 575 -16.53 -1.13 -0.83
CA HIS A 575 -16.58 -2.43 -0.18
C HIS A 575 -15.18 -3.03 -0.01
N SER A 576 -14.41 -3.15 -1.08
CA SER A 576 -13.09 -3.79 -1.02
C SER A 576 -12.03 -2.90 -0.37
N GLY A 577 -12.01 -1.60 -0.66
CA GLY A 577 -11.00 -0.69 -0.13
C GLY A 577 -11.18 -0.42 1.36
N LEU A 578 -12.41 -0.02 1.76
CA LEU A 578 -12.70 0.41 3.12
C LEU A 578 -13.22 -0.74 3.99
N PHE A 579 -14.32 -1.37 3.59
CA PHE A 579 -15.01 -2.33 4.47
C PHE A 579 -14.23 -3.64 4.60
N VAL A 580 -13.79 -4.23 3.49
CA VAL A 580 -13.01 -5.46 3.50
C VAL A 580 -11.52 -5.18 3.80
N GLY A 581 -10.96 -4.14 3.21
CA GLY A 581 -9.53 -3.82 3.33
C GLY A 581 -9.11 -3.23 4.66
N VAL A 582 -10.05 -2.62 5.41
CA VAL A 582 -9.78 -1.97 6.72
C VAL A 582 -10.74 -2.44 7.79
N PHE A 583 -12.05 -2.23 7.62
CA PHE A 583 -13.02 -2.45 8.71
C PHE A 583 -13.18 -3.91 9.09
N ARG A 584 -12.99 -4.84 8.16
CA ARG A 584 -12.96 -6.29 8.44
C ARG A 584 -11.89 -6.68 9.48
N TYR A 585 -10.82 -5.90 9.59
CA TYR A 585 -9.75 -6.08 10.58
C TYR A 585 -9.96 -5.21 11.82
N LEU A 586 -10.54 -4.02 11.64
CA LEU A 586 -10.78 -3.09 12.75
C LEU A 586 -11.91 -3.57 13.66
N ALA A 587 -12.99 -4.13 13.11
CA ALA A 587 -14.14 -4.58 13.90
C ALA A 587 -13.77 -5.64 14.97
N PRO A 588 -12.99 -6.70 14.64
CA PRO A 588 -12.50 -7.61 15.66
C PRO A 588 -11.60 -6.98 16.74
N LEU A 589 -10.75 -6.03 16.36
CA LEU A 589 -9.94 -5.30 17.33
C LEU A 589 -10.81 -4.49 18.30
N CYS A 590 -11.89 -3.88 17.79
CA CYS A 590 -12.85 -3.16 18.63
C CYS A 590 -13.61 -4.10 19.57
N GLU A 591 -13.93 -5.31 19.11
CA GLU A 591 -14.57 -6.31 19.98
C GLU A 591 -13.64 -6.75 21.11
N GLU A 592 -12.40 -7.11 20.79
CA GLU A 592 -11.42 -7.61 21.75
C GLU A 592 -10.92 -6.53 22.72
N GLN A 593 -10.70 -5.32 22.24
CA GLN A 593 -10.00 -4.28 22.99
C GLN A 593 -10.94 -3.21 23.59
N LEU A 594 -12.14 -3.06 23.01
CA LEU A 594 -13.09 -2.00 23.37
C LEU A 594 -14.44 -2.54 23.83
N GLY A 595 -14.65 -3.86 23.76
CA GLY A 595 -15.92 -4.48 24.12
C GLY A 595 -17.09 -4.10 23.20
N VAL A 596 -16.82 -3.65 21.97
CA VAL A 596 -17.86 -3.34 20.98
C VAL A 596 -18.04 -4.57 20.08
N PRO A 597 -19.11 -5.34 20.21
CA PRO A 597 -19.34 -6.52 19.39
C PRO A 597 -19.26 -6.22 17.89
N GLU A 598 -18.74 -7.14 17.09
CA GLU A 598 -18.60 -6.94 15.64
C GLU A 598 -19.95 -6.61 14.98
N ALA A 599 -21.07 -7.22 15.43
CA ALA A 599 -22.39 -6.89 14.94
C ALA A 599 -22.79 -5.44 15.23
N ALA A 600 -22.44 -4.93 16.41
CA ALA A 600 -22.70 -3.52 16.78
C ALA A 600 -21.84 -2.57 15.90
N PHE A 601 -20.57 -2.92 15.66
CA PHE A 601 -19.70 -2.16 14.75
C PHE A 601 -20.34 -1.99 13.37
N TRP A 602 -20.78 -3.09 12.74
CA TRP A 602 -21.40 -3.05 11.42
C TRP A 602 -22.76 -2.35 11.41
N SER A 603 -23.52 -2.42 12.52
CA SER A 603 -24.74 -1.66 12.69
C SER A 603 -24.51 -0.15 12.71
N LEU A 604 -23.41 0.32 13.34
CA LEU A 604 -23.01 1.73 13.32
C LEU A 604 -22.61 2.19 11.92
N VAL A 605 -21.85 1.38 11.18
CA VAL A 605 -21.50 1.66 9.77
C VAL A 605 -22.77 1.81 8.93
N ARG A 606 -23.71 0.86 9.05
CA ARG A 606 -24.99 0.90 8.34
C ARG A 606 -25.81 2.12 8.71
N ALA A 607 -25.87 2.46 9.99
CA ALA A 607 -26.63 3.61 10.47
C ALA A 607 -26.13 4.91 9.83
N GLU A 608 -24.83 5.06 9.60
CA GLU A 608 -24.27 6.25 8.92
C GLU A 608 -24.68 6.31 7.44
N ILE A 609 -24.68 5.18 6.74
CA ILE A 609 -25.17 5.11 5.33
C ILE A 609 -26.64 5.49 5.27
N VAL A 610 -27.47 4.92 6.15
CA VAL A 610 -28.92 5.22 6.21
C VAL A 610 -29.16 6.70 6.54
N ARG A 611 -28.42 7.25 7.50
CA ARG A 611 -28.49 8.69 7.84
C ARG A 611 -28.21 9.58 6.63
N HIS A 612 -27.22 9.20 5.78
CA HIS A 612 -26.96 9.91 4.54
C HIS A 612 -28.16 9.81 3.57
N HIS A 613 -28.77 8.63 3.44
CA HIS A 613 -29.97 8.45 2.60
C HIS A 613 -31.15 9.30 3.08
N GLU A 614 -31.42 9.33 4.38
CA GLU A 614 -32.48 10.13 4.99
C GLU A 614 -32.25 11.63 4.81
N ARG A 615 -30.99 12.06 4.86
CA ARG A 615 -30.61 13.46 4.64
C ARG A 615 -30.85 13.92 3.21
N PHE A 616 -30.66 13.07 2.22
CA PHE A 616 -30.78 13.39 0.80
C PHE A 616 -31.84 12.53 0.10
N PRO A 617 -33.11 12.60 0.49
CA PRO A 617 -34.17 11.66 0.03
C PRO A 617 -34.44 11.78 -1.49
N ARG A 618 -34.05 12.90 -2.12
CA ARG A 618 -34.20 13.10 -3.58
C ARG A 618 -33.22 12.27 -4.40
N MET A 619 -32.25 11.59 -3.77
CA MET A 619 -31.25 10.77 -4.45
C MET A 619 -31.60 9.27 -4.41
N LYS A 620 -32.86 8.90 -4.17
CA LYS A 620 -33.30 7.51 -4.04
C LYS A 620 -32.87 6.65 -5.23
N ASP A 621 -33.06 7.12 -6.46
CA ASP A 621 -32.65 6.40 -7.67
C ASP A 621 -31.14 6.12 -7.72
N ARG A 622 -30.35 7.01 -7.11
CA ARG A 622 -28.90 6.84 -7.00
C ARG A 622 -28.54 5.77 -5.97
N TYR A 623 -29.27 5.68 -4.87
CA TYR A 623 -29.10 4.65 -3.84
C TYR A 623 -29.46 3.27 -4.37
N GLU A 624 -30.46 3.18 -5.25
CA GLU A 624 -30.83 1.94 -5.95
C GLU A 624 -29.78 1.57 -7.03
N THR A 625 -29.18 2.56 -7.70
CA THR A 625 -28.16 2.35 -8.72
C THR A 625 -26.81 1.93 -8.11
N PHE A 626 -26.41 2.57 -7.02
CA PHE A 626 -25.13 2.34 -6.32
C PHE A 626 -25.39 1.72 -4.94
N ASP A 627 -26.03 0.53 -4.92
CA ASP A 627 -26.49 -0.10 -3.68
C ASP A 627 -25.33 -0.69 -2.86
N LEU A 628 -24.97 0.01 -1.77
CA LEU A 628 -24.00 -0.47 -0.77
C LEU A 628 -24.61 -1.48 0.23
N LEU A 629 -25.95 -1.61 0.27
CA LEU A 629 -26.66 -2.48 1.20
C LEU A 629 -27.13 -3.79 0.57
N THR A 630 -26.61 -4.11 -0.61
CA THR A 630 -26.87 -5.38 -1.33
C THR A 630 -26.58 -6.60 -0.45
N PRO A 631 -27.32 -7.72 -0.59
CA PRO A 631 -27.15 -8.91 0.27
C PRO A 631 -25.76 -9.54 0.21
N ARG A 632 -25.11 -9.47 -0.95
CA ARG A 632 -23.80 -10.07 -1.19
C ARG A 632 -22.96 -9.12 -2.04
N ILE A 633 -21.66 -9.12 -1.80
CA ILE A 633 -20.69 -8.37 -2.59
C ILE A 633 -19.72 -9.32 -3.31
N GLU A 634 -19.13 -8.86 -4.38
CA GLU A 634 -18.06 -9.59 -5.04
C GLU A 634 -16.83 -9.70 -4.16
N ARG A 635 -16.18 -10.86 -4.18
CA ARG A 635 -14.97 -11.12 -3.40
C ARG A 635 -13.74 -10.84 -4.24
N LEU A 636 -13.10 -9.71 -3.97
CA LEU A 636 -11.76 -9.43 -4.48
C LEU A 636 -10.75 -10.37 -3.82
N CYS A 637 -9.77 -10.87 -4.58
CA CYS A 637 -8.80 -11.88 -4.12
C CYS A 637 -7.37 -11.46 -4.51
N LEU A 638 -6.72 -10.67 -3.66
CA LEU A 638 -5.40 -10.08 -3.96
C LEU A 638 -4.29 -11.14 -4.02
N ASN A 639 -4.27 -12.07 -3.07
CA ASN A 639 -3.26 -13.15 -3.03
C ASN A 639 -3.49 -14.14 -4.18
N ARG A 640 -4.73 -14.56 -4.41
CA ARG A 640 -5.07 -15.44 -5.51
C ARG A 640 -4.68 -14.83 -6.87
N ASN A 641 -4.96 -13.54 -7.08
CA ASN A 641 -4.55 -12.82 -8.28
C ASN A 641 -3.03 -12.79 -8.44
N ARG A 642 -2.29 -12.60 -7.35
CA ARG A 642 -0.83 -12.63 -7.34
C ARG A 642 -0.28 -14.01 -7.69
N LEU A 643 -0.86 -15.05 -7.15
CA LEU A 643 -0.35 -16.42 -7.23
C LEU A 643 -0.77 -17.16 -8.51
N HIS A 644 -2.00 -16.92 -9.00
CA HIS A 644 -2.59 -17.71 -10.07
C HIS A 644 -2.86 -16.95 -11.37
N LEU A 645 -2.68 -15.61 -11.40
CA LEU A 645 -2.85 -14.80 -12.60
C LEU A 645 -1.53 -14.18 -13.09
N ASP A 646 -0.49 -15.00 -13.16
CA ASP A 646 0.85 -14.59 -13.66
C ASP A 646 1.42 -13.32 -12.99
N GLY A 647 1.22 -13.16 -11.68
CA GLY A 647 1.60 -11.96 -10.93
C GLY A 647 3.08 -11.62 -10.96
N TYR A 648 3.93 -12.59 -11.34
CA TYR A 648 5.38 -12.44 -11.42
C TYR A 648 5.92 -12.31 -12.86
N ARG A 649 5.06 -12.45 -13.87
CA ARG A 649 5.48 -12.39 -15.28
C ARG A 649 5.38 -10.98 -15.84
N ASP A 650 6.24 -10.69 -16.79
CA ASP A 650 6.16 -9.48 -17.60
C ASP A 650 4.90 -9.48 -18.46
N ARG A 651 4.23 -8.33 -18.57
CA ARG A 651 2.96 -8.15 -19.30
C ARG A 651 2.98 -6.87 -20.11
N PRO A 652 2.30 -6.84 -21.27
CA PRO A 652 2.14 -5.60 -22.04
C PRO A 652 1.32 -4.54 -21.30
N GLU A 653 0.38 -4.95 -20.41
CA GLU A 653 -0.52 -4.06 -19.67
C GLU A 653 -0.51 -4.34 -18.17
N ARG A 654 -0.89 -3.34 -17.37
CA ARG A 654 -1.05 -3.50 -15.91
C ARG A 654 -2.16 -4.50 -15.61
N PRO A 655 -1.97 -5.40 -14.62
CA PRO A 655 -3.01 -6.35 -14.24
C PRO A 655 -4.20 -5.64 -13.60
N HIS A 656 -5.41 -6.05 -13.98
CA HIS A 656 -6.64 -5.69 -13.27
C HIS A 656 -6.87 -6.67 -12.12
N ALA A 657 -7.45 -6.16 -11.03
CA ALA A 657 -7.84 -7.00 -9.91
C ALA A 657 -9.08 -7.83 -10.29
N ALA A 658 -8.95 -9.15 -10.24
CA ALA A 658 -10.06 -10.06 -10.53
C ALA A 658 -10.83 -10.43 -9.24
N VAL A 659 -12.13 -10.66 -9.40
CA VAL A 659 -13.04 -11.10 -8.36
C VAL A 659 -13.33 -12.59 -8.51
N HIS A 660 -13.54 -13.30 -7.38
CA HIS A 660 -13.75 -14.75 -7.36
C HIS A 660 -14.88 -15.11 -6.38
N GLY A 661 -16.09 -15.22 -6.91
CA GLY A 661 -17.29 -15.50 -6.13
C GLY A 661 -17.74 -14.31 -5.29
N THR A 662 -18.58 -14.56 -4.30
CA THR A 662 -19.19 -13.52 -3.46
C THR A 662 -19.14 -13.87 -1.98
N VAL A 663 -19.24 -12.84 -1.13
CA VAL A 663 -19.37 -12.98 0.33
C VAL A 663 -20.63 -12.27 0.83
N PRO A 664 -21.22 -12.71 1.96
CA PRO A 664 -22.33 -12.01 2.59
C PRO A 664 -21.91 -10.59 3.00
N ASN A 665 -22.81 -9.64 2.83
CA ASN A 665 -22.64 -8.26 3.25
C ASN A 665 -23.28 -8.06 4.63
N PRO A 666 -22.52 -7.77 5.70
CA PRO A 666 -23.07 -7.57 7.04
C PRO A 666 -23.93 -6.30 7.16
N LEU A 667 -23.89 -5.41 6.16
CA LEU A 667 -24.70 -4.20 6.12
C LEU A 667 -26.13 -4.46 5.61
N HIS A 668 -26.37 -5.64 5.00
CA HIS A 668 -27.70 -6.02 4.54
C HIS A 668 -28.56 -6.48 5.73
N ILE A 669 -29.75 -5.92 5.85
CA ILE A 669 -30.82 -6.40 6.75
C ILE A 669 -31.98 -6.78 5.86
N PRO A 670 -32.48 -8.03 5.93
CA PRO A 670 -33.60 -8.53 5.11
C PRO A 670 -34.88 -7.72 5.24
#